data_50aa88804e906eaad5af0dda39b73410
#
_entry.id   50aa88804e906eaad5af0dda39b73410
#
_cell.length_a   1.000
_cell.length_b   1.000
_cell.length_c   1.000
_cell.angle_alpha   90.00
_cell.angle_beta   90.00
_cell.angle_gamma   90.00
#
_symmetry.space_group_name_H-M   'P 1'
#
loop_
_entity.id
_entity.type
_entity.pdbx_description
1 polymer ?
#
loop_
_entity_poly.entity_id
_entity_poly.type
_entity_poly.pdbx_seq_one_letter_code
_entity_poly.pdbx_strand_id
1 'polypeptide(L)'
;MSYEPDHGPEVIMKPPKHLDYSLTGKNAALAVEQGLAEADWYQTPVPRMTLRRLLERKNGPAIRDTMLWFGLLVLTAWATIAFWGTWWVIPPYLLYAVLFATASDSRWHECGHGTAFKTDWMNNLIYEISSFMVMRESVVWRWSHTRHHSDTIIVGRDPEIQVSRPPDIRSHILSIFAIGVYKTYFPGLILHARGKMSEAEKTFIPESEFPKVYRNARIILGLYAAVIVLSIALQSWIPIFLIVLPHFFGTWLMIVHNTTQHAGLAENVLDHRLNCRTVYMNPFSRFIYWNMNYHLEHHMFPLVPYHRLPKLHELVRDDCPPPYRSIAAAWREIIPATIRQVKQPAWHVKRPLPDPKPRQDEARYRSDTEPDAGGWLEVCPSDNLGQPDVIRFDHGKKTFAVYRDEHGRLHATDGVCTHGNTHLVDGLIVGDQIECPKHNGRFHLKDGSPARAPICRGLATYPVEQRNGSIWMNILEAGGAGAREQKVYTLRVLSNRNVSTFIKELILEPVDASEKIGFTPGDYLQIDIPAYDEIRFTDFDIPEPYASVWNEKHIFDLRVSNPESGRRNNYSLASNAALENTLKFNVRIATPPPGQDCPPGVGSAYIFNLKPGDTVTAIGPFGDFHIRPTKKEMVYIGGGSGMAPLRAHISHLLQTEKTARKVSYWYGARSKQEIFYDDYFEKLAAEHPNFSFHLALSSPLPEDNWDGLGGFIHEVVLDNYLAEHPNPAGIEFYLCGPPQMIRASKKMLKELGVNDGQVMYDEF
;
A
#
# COMPACT_ATOMS: atom_id res chain seq x y z
N MET A 1 -8.63 -42.62 3.31
CA MET A 1 -8.29 -42.23 1.92
C MET A 1 -7.41 -41.01 2.02
N SER A 2 -6.13 -41.21 1.77
CA SER A 2 -5.07 -40.19 1.86
C SER A 2 -5.21 -39.25 0.66
N TYR A 3 -5.34 -37.94 0.92
CA TYR A 3 -5.32 -36.92 -0.08
C TYR A 3 -3.86 -36.58 -0.39
N GLU A 4 -3.35 -37.05 -1.52
CA GLU A 4 -2.10 -36.56 -2.11
C GLU A 4 -2.42 -35.26 -2.86
N PRO A 5 -1.69 -34.15 -2.64
CA PRO A 5 -1.84 -32.96 -3.46
C PRO A 5 -1.21 -33.20 -4.84
N ASP A 6 -2.04 -33.14 -5.86
CA ASP A 6 -1.64 -33.18 -7.27
C ASP A 6 -0.80 -31.94 -7.59
N HIS A 7 0.49 -32.12 -7.73
CA HIS A 7 1.39 -31.11 -8.29
C HIS A 7 1.17 -31.08 -9.80
N GLY A 8 0.26 -30.22 -10.25
CA GLY A 8 0.09 -29.89 -11.66
C GLY A 8 1.44 -29.48 -12.29
N PRO A 9 1.62 -29.63 -13.62
CA PRO A 9 2.90 -29.43 -14.28
C PRO A 9 3.42 -28.00 -14.06
N GLU A 10 4.60 -27.89 -13.41
CA GLU A 10 5.40 -26.66 -13.38
C GLU A 10 5.58 -26.17 -14.83
N VAL A 11 4.88 -25.10 -15.18
CA VAL A 11 5.17 -24.36 -16.41
C VAL A 11 6.53 -23.68 -16.20
N ILE A 12 7.60 -24.38 -16.53
CA ILE A 12 8.97 -23.84 -16.53
C ILE A 12 9.06 -22.81 -17.67
N MET A 13 8.56 -21.61 -17.43
CA MET A 13 8.93 -20.48 -18.26
C MET A 13 10.44 -20.25 -18.08
N LYS A 14 11.19 -20.20 -19.16
CA LYS A 14 12.61 -19.81 -19.09
C LYS A 14 12.68 -18.45 -18.37
N PRO A 15 13.36 -18.35 -17.21
CA PRO A 15 13.42 -17.10 -16.49
C PRO A 15 14.00 -16.01 -17.42
N PRO A 16 13.44 -14.80 -17.41
CA PRO A 16 13.99 -13.69 -18.18
C PRO A 16 15.45 -13.48 -17.80
N LYS A 17 16.30 -13.19 -18.78
CA LYS A 17 17.74 -13.02 -18.59
C LYS A 17 18.11 -11.92 -17.57
N HIS A 18 17.23 -10.97 -17.33
CA HIS A 18 17.35 -9.89 -16.35
C HIS A 18 15.99 -9.61 -15.73
N LEU A 19 15.90 -9.63 -14.39
CA LEU A 19 14.74 -9.16 -13.64
C LEU A 19 14.76 -7.62 -13.57
N ASP A 20 13.60 -7.01 -13.70
CA ASP A 20 13.44 -5.57 -13.54
C ASP A 20 13.08 -5.25 -12.08
N TYR A 21 14.02 -4.68 -11.33
CA TYR A 21 13.86 -4.30 -9.92
C TYR A 21 13.20 -2.92 -9.75
N SER A 22 12.87 -2.23 -10.85
CA SER A 22 12.18 -0.95 -10.79
C SER A 22 10.78 -1.10 -10.19
N LEU A 23 10.43 -0.26 -9.21
CA LEU A 23 9.11 -0.26 -8.57
C LEU A 23 7.97 0.16 -9.52
N THR A 24 8.30 0.69 -10.68
CA THR A 24 7.37 1.07 -11.76
C THR A 24 7.53 0.21 -13.00
N GLY A 25 8.31 -0.84 -12.92
CA GLY A 25 8.65 -1.72 -14.03
C GLY A 25 7.68 -2.87 -14.24
N LYS A 26 8.00 -3.72 -15.22
CA LYS A 26 7.15 -4.87 -15.59
C LYS A 26 6.97 -5.88 -14.45
N ASN A 27 8.01 -6.11 -13.64
CA ASN A 27 7.95 -7.07 -12.55
C ASN A 27 7.05 -6.59 -11.40
N ALA A 28 6.82 -5.29 -11.25
CA ALA A 28 5.87 -4.76 -10.28
C ALA A 28 4.42 -5.19 -10.60
N ALA A 29 4.01 -5.10 -11.87
CA ALA A 29 2.71 -5.57 -12.32
C ALA A 29 2.60 -7.09 -12.20
N LEU A 30 3.64 -7.83 -12.65
CA LEU A 30 3.67 -9.29 -12.58
C LEU A 30 3.54 -9.82 -11.14
N ALA A 31 4.16 -9.17 -10.16
CA ALA A 31 4.03 -9.55 -8.75
C ALA A 31 2.59 -9.43 -8.23
N VAL A 32 1.83 -8.43 -8.70
CA VAL A 32 0.40 -8.28 -8.38
C VAL A 32 -0.41 -9.39 -9.06
N GLU A 33 -0.16 -9.66 -10.33
CA GLU A 33 -0.84 -10.71 -11.09
C GLU A 33 -0.61 -12.11 -10.48
N GLN A 34 0.58 -12.36 -9.94
CA GLN A 34 0.94 -13.63 -9.29
C GLN A 34 0.44 -13.73 -7.83
N GLY A 35 -0.29 -12.74 -7.33
CA GLY A 35 -0.79 -12.72 -5.95
C GLY A 35 0.30 -12.56 -4.89
N LEU A 36 1.49 -12.08 -5.25
CA LEU A 36 2.61 -11.85 -4.32
C LEU A 36 2.49 -10.53 -3.57
N ALA A 37 1.71 -9.58 -4.12
CA ALA A 37 1.46 -8.30 -3.48
C ALA A 37 0.39 -8.45 -2.39
N GLU A 38 0.65 -7.88 -1.21
CA GLU A 38 -0.28 -7.89 -0.06
C GLU A 38 -0.69 -9.30 0.42
N ALA A 39 0.06 -10.31 0.04
CA ALA A 39 -0.21 -11.70 0.38
C ALA A 39 0.01 -11.99 1.87
N ASP A 40 -0.57 -13.07 2.34
CA ASP A 40 -0.32 -13.61 3.68
C ASP A 40 1.01 -14.38 3.68
N TRP A 41 1.87 -14.01 4.65
CA TRP A 41 3.17 -14.64 4.84
C TRP A 41 3.08 -15.78 5.86
N TYR A 42 3.85 -16.82 5.66
CA TYR A 42 3.98 -17.88 6.65
C TYR A 42 4.52 -17.31 7.98
N GLN A 43 3.87 -17.70 9.07
CA GLN A 43 4.33 -17.42 10.43
C GLN A 43 4.34 -18.73 11.24
N THR A 44 5.44 -19.00 11.93
CA THR A 44 5.53 -20.11 12.88
C THR A 44 4.47 -19.94 13.96
N PRO A 45 3.63 -20.97 14.24
CA PRO A 45 2.65 -20.88 15.31
C PRO A 45 3.33 -20.73 16.68
N VAL A 46 3.04 -19.63 17.36
CA VAL A 46 3.48 -19.35 18.74
C VAL A 46 2.23 -19.25 19.60
N PRO A 47 2.15 -19.94 20.77
CA PRO A 47 1.00 -19.81 21.66
C PRO A 47 0.72 -18.36 21.99
N ARG A 48 -0.54 -17.93 21.87
CA ARG A 48 -0.97 -16.54 21.92
C ARG A 48 -0.49 -15.79 23.18
N MET A 49 -0.66 -16.39 24.36
CA MET A 49 -0.23 -15.78 25.61
C MET A 49 1.28 -15.63 25.70
N THR A 50 2.04 -16.54 25.07
CA THR A 50 3.50 -16.43 24.98
C THR A 50 3.90 -15.32 24.05
N LEU A 51 3.26 -15.21 22.87
CA LEU A 51 3.52 -14.12 21.92
C LEU A 51 3.22 -12.76 22.56
N ARG A 52 2.11 -12.60 23.30
CA ARG A 52 1.79 -11.36 24.01
C ARG A 52 2.84 -10.94 25.03
N ARG A 53 3.39 -11.90 25.79
CA ARG A 53 4.51 -11.60 26.71
C ARG A 53 5.78 -11.16 25.96
N LEU A 54 5.99 -11.66 24.74
CA LEU A 54 7.11 -11.23 23.90
C LEU A 54 6.88 -9.84 23.32
N LEU A 55 5.64 -9.47 22.99
CA LEU A 55 5.27 -8.15 22.47
C LEU A 55 5.35 -7.03 23.52
N GLU A 56 5.43 -7.37 24.82
CA GLU A 56 5.51 -6.39 25.90
C GLU A 56 6.73 -5.48 25.75
N ARG A 57 6.51 -4.18 25.52
CA ARG A 57 7.55 -3.17 25.42
C ARG A 57 7.94 -2.61 26.77
N LYS A 58 9.23 -2.39 26.99
CA LYS A 58 9.81 -1.81 28.21
C LYS A 58 10.80 -0.72 27.86
N ASN A 59 10.74 0.40 28.60
CA ASN A 59 11.72 1.48 28.39
C ASN A 59 13.13 1.10 28.91
N GLY A 60 13.23 0.37 30.00
CA GLY A 60 14.49 0.11 30.71
C GLY A 60 15.62 -0.45 29.84
N PRO A 61 15.42 -1.57 29.11
CA PRO A 61 16.46 -2.12 28.25
C PRO A 61 16.94 -1.13 27.19
N ALA A 62 16.00 -0.46 26.49
CA ALA A 62 16.33 0.48 25.43
C ALA A 62 16.99 1.76 25.95
N ILE A 63 16.58 2.28 27.12
CA ILE A 63 17.26 3.41 27.79
C ILE A 63 18.69 3.03 28.12
N ARG A 64 18.91 1.88 28.78
CA ARG A 64 20.26 1.40 29.12
C ARG A 64 21.16 1.32 27.89
N ASP A 65 20.71 0.68 26.84
CA ASP A 65 21.51 0.44 25.65
C ASP A 65 21.75 1.73 24.84
N THR A 66 20.79 2.66 24.85
CA THR A 66 20.93 3.99 24.25
C THR A 66 21.91 4.88 25.04
N MET A 67 21.81 4.88 26.36
CA MET A 67 22.75 5.65 27.21
C MET A 67 24.18 5.12 27.08
N LEU A 68 24.36 3.79 27.04
CA LEU A 68 25.66 3.19 26.78
C LEU A 68 26.19 3.58 25.38
N TRP A 69 25.35 3.54 24.36
CA TRP A 69 25.73 3.95 23.00
C TRP A 69 26.17 5.42 22.95
N PHE A 70 25.38 6.35 23.51
CA PHE A 70 25.78 7.77 23.57
C PHE A 70 26.99 8.00 24.43
N GLY A 71 27.14 7.32 25.57
CA GLY A 71 28.32 7.38 26.41
C GLY A 71 29.60 6.96 25.67
N LEU A 72 29.51 5.86 24.89
CA LEU A 72 30.63 5.42 24.05
C LEU A 72 30.93 6.39 22.91
N LEU A 73 29.89 6.98 22.27
CA LEU A 73 30.07 8.02 21.26
C LEU A 73 30.80 9.23 21.81
N VAL A 74 30.38 9.74 22.98
CA VAL A 74 31.01 10.89 23.63
C VAL A 74 32.46 10.57 24.04
N LEU A 75 32.67 9.40 24.64
CA LEU A 75 34.00 8.96 25.06
C LEU A 75 34.98 8.84 23.88
N THR A 76 34.52 8.19 22.79
CA THR A 76 35.36 7.99 21.60
C THR A 76 35.57 9.28 20.81
N ALA A 77 34.58 10.19 20.76
CA ALA A 77 34.74 11.53 20.21
C ALA A 77 35.74 12.35 21.02
N TRP A 78 35.62 12.33 22.36
CA TRP A 78 36.57 13.00 23.26
C TRP A 78 38.01 12.47 23.06
N ALA A 79 38.18 11.14 23.02
CA ALA A 79 39.48 10.53 22.77
C ALA A 79 40.04 10.90 21.38
N THR A 80 39.18 10.94 20.37
CA THR A 80 39.56 11.40 19.02
C THR A 80 40.10 12.83 19.05
N ILE A 81 39.42 13.74 19.75
CA ILE A 81 39.84 15.14 19.88
C ILE A 81 41.13 15.23 20.71
N ALA A 82 41.24 14.50 21.82
CA ALA A 82 42.40 14.50 22.70
C ALA A 82 43.70 14.03 22.01
N PHE A 83 43.56 13.06 21.08
CA PHE A 83 44.70 12.55 20.30
C PHE A 83 44.86 13.24 18.93
N TRP A 84 44.12 14.35 18.68
CA TRP A 84 44.16 15.07 17.40
C TRP A 84 45.57 15.46 17.02
N GLY A 85 45.94 15.25 15.76
CA GLY A 85 47.28 15.52 15.24
C GLY A 85 48.32 14.43 15.52
N THR A 86 47.94 13.32 16.18
CA THR A 86 48.81 12.16 16.41
C THR A 86 48.22 10.90 15.74
N TRP A 87 49.05 9.88 15.53
CA TRP A 87 48.57 8.58 15.00
C TRP A 87 47.62 7.85 15.97
N TRP A 88 47.65 8.21 17.26
CA TRP A 88 46.74 7.65 18.27
C TRP A 88 45.29 8.08 18.12
N VAL A 89 44.99 9.02 17.21
CA VAL A 89 43.63 9.39 16.82
C VAL A 89 42.88 8.23 16.10
N ILE A 90 43.61 7.36 15.43
CA ILE A 90 43.04 6.33 14.55
C ILE A 90 42.15 5.32 15.31
N PRO A 91 42.60 4.64 16.39
CA PRO A 91 41.77 3.63 17.07
C PRO A 91 40.44 4.19 17.63
N PRO A 92 40.44 5.30 18.43
CA PRO A 92 39.18 5.85 18.93
C PRO A 92 38.30 6.40 17.83
N TYR A 93 38.87 6.96 16.75
CA TYR A 93 38.05 7.43 15.61
C TYR A 93 37.37 6.31 14.84
N LEU A 94 38.07 5.21 14.56
CA LEU A 94 37.45 4.07 13.88
C LEU A 94 36.32 3.46 14.72
N LEU A 95 36.51 3.37 16.04
CA LEU A 95 35.43 2.94 16.94
C LEU A 95 34.27 3.94 16.95
N TYR A 96 34.57 5.25 17.04
CA TYR A 96 33.58 6.31 16.92
C TYR A 96 32.79 6.21 15.63
N ALA A 97 33.47 6.03 14.51
CA ALA A 97 32.84 5.93 13.19
C ALA A 97 31.87 4.73 13.08
N VAL A 98 32.26 3.57 13.66
CA VAL A 98 31.36 2.39 13.74
C VAL A 98 30.14 2.66 14.63
N LEU A 99 30.35 3.30 15.79
CA LEU A 99 29.26 3.69 16.68
C LEU A 99 28.35 4.73 16.04
N PHE A 100 28.90 5.64 15.24
CA PHE A 100 28.14 6.67 14.54
C PHE A 100 27.36 6.12 13.34
N ALA A 101 27.99 5.38 12.45
CA ALA A 101 27.36 4.94 11.19
C ALA A 101 26.64 3.59 11.31
N THR A 102 27.30 2.56 11.88
CA THR A 102 26.73 1.21 11.95
C THR A 102 25.72 1.05 13.09
N ALA A 103 26.05 1.54 14.29
CA ALA A 103 25.15 1.34 15.42
C ALA A 103 23.88 2.18 15.31
N SER A 104 23.93 3.37 14.69
CA SER A 104 22.74 4.17 14.42
C SER A 104 21.80 3.52 13.40
N ASP A 105 22.29 2.75 12.45
CA ASP A 105 21.46 2.02 11.48
C ASP A 105 20.48 1.05 12.17
N SER A 106 20.93 0.27 13.12
CA SER A 106 20.05 -0.66 13.85
C SER A 106 19.07 0.05 14.80
N ARG A 107 19.46 1.20 15.40
CA ARG A 107 18.57 2.03 16.22
C ARG A 107 17.52 2.71 15.35
N TRP A 108 17.94 3.23 14.20
CA TRP A 108 17.03 3.74 13.19
C TRP A 108 16.00 2.69 12.81
N HIS A 109 16.42 1.47 12.46
CA HIS A 109 15.56 0.37 12.05
C HIS A 109 14.51 0.06 13.13
N GLU A 110 14.92 -0.27 14.34
CA GLU A 110 14.03 -0.70 15.42
C GLU A 110 13.14 0.43 15.96
N CYS A 111 13.67 1.67 16.07
CA CYS A 111 12.87 2.83 16.46
C CYS A 111 11.90 3.27 15.34
N GLY A 112 12.20 2.97 14.08
CA GLY A 112 11.29 3.14 12.95
C GLY A 112 10.00 2.32 13.11
N HIS A 113 10.12 1.09 13.59
CA HIS A 113 8.97 0.26 14.00
C HIS A 113 8.25 0.78 15.26
N GLY A 114 8.92 1.59 16.07
CA GLY A 114 8.38 2.08 17.35
C GLY A 114 8.28 1.00 18.41
N THR A 115 9.14 -0.02 18.37
CA THR A 115 9.13 -1.20 19.23
C THR A 115 10.17 -1.17 20.33
N ALA A 116 11.25 -0.38 20.15
CA ALA A 116 12.37 -0.30 21.09
C ALA A 116 11.95 0.17 22.50
N PHE A 117 11.15 1.23 22.55
CA PHE A 117 10.65 1.81 23.81
C PHE A 117 9.14 1.65 23.93
N LYS A 118 8.65 1.54 25.19
CA LYS A 118 7.20 1.61 25.48
C LYS A 118 6.67 3.02 25.14
N THR A 119 7.46 4.05 25.36
CA THR A 119 7.09 5.47 25.22
C THR A 119 7.38 5.97 23.80
N ASP A 120 6.35 6.36 23.05
CA ASP A 120 6.43 6.70 21.62
C ASP A 120 7.40 7.86 21.31
N TRP A 121 7.43 8.93 22.12
CA TRP A 121 8.35 10.04 21.86
C TRP A 121 9.82 9.64 21.93
N MET A 122 10.18 8.64 22.74
CA MET A 122 11.56 8.12 22.84
C MET A 122 11.93 7.39 21.54
N ASN A 123 11.02 6.56 21.00
CA ASN A 123 11.22 5.95 19.68
C ASN A 123 11.44 7.01 18.60
N ASN A 124 10.58 8.02 18.55
CA ASN A 124 10.67 9.08 17.54
C ASN A 124 11.97 9.89 17.67
N LEU A 125 12.37 10.27 18.89
CA LEU A 125 13.58 11.04 19.12
C LEU A 125 14.83 10.26 18.64
N ILE A 126 14.98 9.00 19.06
CA ILE A 126 16.13 8.18 18.67
C ILE A 126 16.08 7.88 17.17
N TYR A 127 14.88 7.70 16.60
CA TYR A 127 14.70 7.52 15.17
C TYR A 127 15.21 8.73 14.35
N GLU A 128 14.84 9.95 14.73
CA GLU A 128 15.27 11.17 14.03
C GLU A 128 16.79 11.41 14.17
N ILE A 129 17.36 11.21 15.37
CA ILE A 129 18.81 11.31 15.60
C ILE A 129 19.55 10.28 14.74
N SER A 130 19.11 9.03 14.78
CA SER A 130 19.73 7.95 14.01
C SER A 130 19.56 8.15 12.50
N SER A 131 18.39 8.64 12.05
CA SER A 131 18.15 9.00 10.64
C SER A 131 19.14 10.05 10.14
N PHE A 132 19.37 11.11 10.92
CA PHE A 132 20.42 12.09 10.62
C PHE A 132 21.81 11.45 10.54
N MET A 133 22.16 10.60 11.52
CA MET A 133 23.48 9.95 11.61
C MET A 133 23.74 8.97 10.46
N VAL A 134 22.72 8.36 9.84
CA VAL A 134 22.86 7.48 8.65
C VAL A 134 22.50 8.19 7.35
N MET A 135 22.21 9.49 7.39
CA MET A 135 21.81 10.32 6.25
C MET A 135 20.57 9.76 5.52
N ARG A 136 19.62 9.21 6.26
CA ARG A 136 18.36 8.69 5.72
C ARG A 136 17.20 9.59 6.14
N GLU A 137 16.33 9.93 5.20
CA GLU A 137 15.14 10.72 5.46
C GLU A 137 14.13 9.88 6.25
N SER A 138 13.83 10.29 7.49
CA SER A 138 13.00 9.54 8.42
C SER A 138 11.62 9.22 7.86
N VAL A 139 11.01 10.17 7.12
CA VAL A 139 9.67 9.97 6.51
C VAL A 139 9.74 8.96 5.36
N VAL A 140 10.64 9.15 4.39
CA VAL A 140 10.81 8.24 3.23
C VAL A 140 11.05 6.82 3.70
N TRP A 141 12.01 6.65 4.64
CA TRP A 141 12.44 5.33 5.07
C TRP A 141 11.43 4.61 5.97
N ARG A 142 10.56 5.33 6.67
CA ARG A 142 9.45 4.70 7.40
C ARG A 142 8.48 4.01 6.44
N TRP A 143 8.14 4.65 5.32
CA TRP A 143 7.27 4.09 4.29
C TRP A 143 7.98 3.00 3.48
N SER A 144 9.24 3.21 3.10
CA SER A 144 10.07 2.21 2.42
C SER A 144 10.16 0.93 3.23
N HIS A 145 10.49 1.04 4.53
CA HIS A 145 10.67 -0.09 5.42
C HIS A 145 9.35 -0.82 5.72
N THR A 146 8.26 -0.08 5.85
CA THR A 146 6.92 -0.67 5.91
C THR A 146 6.63 -1.51 4.66
N ARG A 147 6.98 -1.00 3.48
CA ARG A 147 6.81 -1.73 2.21
C ARG A 147 7.73 -2.94 2.14
N HIS A 148 8.97 -2.85 2.61
CA HIS A 148 9.90 -3.97 2.69
C HIS A 148 9.34 -5.13 3.53
N HIS A 149 8.73 -4.86 4.69
CA HIS A 149 8.09 -5.89 5.51
C HIS A 149 6.84 -6.51 4.87
N SER A 150 6.12 -5.76 4.03
CA SER A 150 4.96 -6.29 3.28
C SER A 150 5.36 -7.19 2.13
N ASP A 151 6.39 -6.78 1.39
CA ASP A 151 6.78 -7.36 0.11
C ASP A 151 8.27 -7.76 0.14
N THR A 152 8.75 -8.34 1.25
CA THR A 152 10.17 -8.68 1.47
C THR A 152 10.75 -9.49 0.32
N ILE A 153 11.72 -8.90 -0.40
CA ILE A 153 12.41 -9.50 -1.55
C ILE A 153 11.44 -9.91 -2.68
N ILE A 154 10.29 -9.23 -2.80
CA ILE A 154 9.43 -9.35 -3.98
C ILE A 154 9.94 -8.36 -5.05
N VAL A 155 10.43 -8.90 -6.15
CA VAL A 155 11.07 -8.12 -7.22
C VAL A 155 10.08 -7.15 -7.87
N GLY A 156 10.47 -5.88 -7.98
CA GLY A 156 9.62 -4.81 -8.47
C GLY A 156 8.66 -4.22 -7.44
N ARG A 157 8.65 -4.75 -6.20
CA ARG A 157 7.77 -4.29 -5.11
C ARG A 157 8.53 -3.80 -3.89
N ASP A 158 9.60 -4.51 -3.50
CA ASP A 158 10.42 -4.17 -2.34
C ASP A 158 11.43 -3.06 -2.69
N PRO A 159 11.33 -1.87 -2.04
CA PRO A 159 12.25 -0.76 -2.29
C PRO A 159 13.65 -0.95 -1.66
N GLU A 160 13.83 -1.97 -0.79
CA GLU A 160 15.04 -2.16 0.01
C GLU A 160 15.90 -3.35 -0.43
N ILE A 161 15.70 -3.90 -1.63
CA ILE A 161 16.55 -4.97 -2.15
C ILE A 161 17.98 -4.48 -2.36
N GLN A 162 18.89 -4.87 -1.46
CA GLN A 162 20.28 -4.42 -1.46
C GLN A 162 21.13 -5.09 -2.56
N VAL A 163 20.82 -6.34 -2.91
CA VAL A 163 21.59 -7.14 -3.87
C VAL A 163 20.66 -7.61 -4.98
N SER A 164 20.59 -6.83 -6.06
CA SER A 164 19.86 -7.21 -7.28
C SER A 164 20.56 -8.36 -8.03
N ARG A 165 19.88 -9.02 -8.96
CA ARG A 165 20.43 -10.10 -9.78
C ARG A 165 20.41 -9.75 -11.27
N PRO A 166 21.55 -9.82 -11.95
CA PRO A 166 22.89 -10.19 -11.47
C PRO A 166 23.46 -9.15 -10.49
N PRO A 167 24.23 -9.58 -9.45
CA PRO A 167 24.81 -8.67 -8.48
C PRO A 167 25.88 -7.75 -9.08
N ASP A 168 25.82 -6.45 -8.76
CA ASP A 168 26.89 -5.50 -9.03
C ASP A 168 27.93 -5.54 -7.91
N ILE A 169 28.92 -6.45 -8.06
CA ILE A 169 29.99 -6.65 -7.08
C ILE A 169 30.81 -5.36 -6.86
N ARG A 170 31.03 -4.56 -7.93
CA ARG A 170 31.79 -3.30 -7.83
C ARG A 170 31.05 -2.29 -6.95
N SER A 171 29.77 -2.10 -7.19
CA SER A 171 28.93 -1.20 -6.37
C SER A 171 28.90 -1.66 -4.91
N HIS A 172 28.82 -2.97 -4.69
CA HIS A 172 28.81 -3.55 -3.33
C HIS A 172 30.12 -3.30 -2.57
N ILE A 173 31.25 -3.44 -3.22
CA ILE A 173 32.58 -3.10 -2.64
C ILE A 173 32.66 -1.61 -2.33
N LEU A 174 32.21 -0.74 -3.24
CA LEU A 174 32.19 0.71 -3.02
C LEU A 174 31.28 1.12 -1.85
N SER A 175 30.20 0.36 -1.61
CA SER A 175 29.29 0.60 -0.48
C SER A 175 29.92 0.33 0.88
N ILE A 176 30.97 -0.51 0.96
CA ILE A 176 31.76 -0.72 2.19
C ILE A 176 32.38 0.61 2.66
N PHE A 177 32.75 1.49 1.73
CA PHE A 177 33.28 2.82 1.99
C PHE A 177 32.22 3.92 1.90
N ALA A 178 30.93 3.57 2.03
CA ALA A 178 29.77 4.46 1.91
C ALA A 178 29.61 5.14 0.52
N ILE A 179 30.49 4.96 -0.45
CA ILE A 179 30.44 5.62 -1.74
C ILE A 179 29.15 5.22 -2.50
N GLY A 180 28.77 3.94 -2.46
CA GLY A 180 27.51 3.45 -3.03
C GLY A 180 26.29 4.07 -2.36
N VAL A 181 26.33 4.21 -1.03
CA VAL A 181 25.27 4.82 -0.22
C VAL A 181 25.04 6.28 -0.64
N TYR A 182 26.09 7.08 -0.72
CA TYR A 182 25.99 8.48 -1.15
C TYR A 182 25.50 8.63 -2.59
N LYS A 183 25.95 7.75 -3.49
CA LYS A 183 25.51 7.76 -4.88
C LYS A 183 24.02 7.47 -5.02
N THR A 184 23.44 6.67 -4.12
CA THR A 184 22.03 6.28 -4.16
C THR A 184 21.15 7.29 -3.43
N TYR A 185 21.51 7.71 -2.21
CA TYR A 185 20.60 8.51 -1.36
C TYR A 185 20.73 10.02 -1.57
N PHE A 186 21.92 10.53 -1.84
CA PHE A 186 22.12 11.97 -1.96
C PHE A 186 21.35 12.64 -3.11
N PRO A 187 21.22 12.04 -4.30
CA PRO A 187 20.36 12.59 -5.35
C PRO A 187 18.88 12.67 -4.94
N GLY A 188 18.36 11.65 -4.24
CA GLY A 188 17.01 11.64 -3.69
C GLY A 188 16.81 12.77 -2.68
N LEU A 189 17.71 12.92 -1.72
CA LEU A 189 17.69 13.98 -0.73
C LEU A 189 17.64 15.39 -1.36
N ILE A 190 18.45 15.63 -2.42
CA ILE A 190 18.41 16.89 -3.19
C ILE A 190 17.10 17.05 -3.94
N LEU A 191 16.56 15.98 -4.54
CA LEU A 191 15.30 15.99 -5.25
C LEU A 191 14.16 16.42 -4.32
N HIS A 192 14.09 15.81 -3.13
CA HIS A 192 13.07 16.11 -2.10
C HIS A 192 13.22 17.53 -1.55
N ALA A 193 14.43 17.99 -1.30
CA ALA A 193 14.66 19.36 -0.86
C ALA A 193 14.15 20.41 -1.87
N ARG A 194 14.15 20.06 -3.16
CA ARG A 194 13.57 20.85 -4.25
C ARG A 194 12.04 20.71 -4.37
N GLY A 195 11.39 19.93 -3.51
CA GLY A 195 9.93 19.71 -3.53
C GLY A 195 9.47 18.75 -4.61
N LYS A 196 10.28 17.76 -4.97
CA LYS A 196 9.95 16.74 -5.98
C LYS A 196 10.09 15.34 -5.40
N MET A 197 9.23 14.40 -5.84
CA MET A 197 9.29 12.97 -5.53
C MET A 197 9.68 12.19 -6.78
N SER A 198 10.36 11.06 -6.63
CA SER A 198 10.56 10.12 -7.73
C SER A 198 9.30 9.30 -7.99
N GLU A 199 9.12 8.80 -9.22
CA GLU A 199 7.98 7.94 -9.56
C GLU A 199 7.99 6.63 -8.76
N ALA A 200 9.17 6.12 -8.44
CA ALA A 200 9.33 4.94 -7.59
C ALA A 200 8.78 5.17 -6.16
N GLU A 201 9.11 6.28 -5.55
CA GLU A 201 8.67 6.61 -4.19
C GLU A 201 7.17 6.88 -4.09
N LYS A 202 6.56 7.41 -5.15
CA LYS A 202 5.10 7.58 -5.23
C LYS A 202 4.32 6.25 -5.17
N THR A 203 4.96 5.11 -5.43
CA THR A 203 4.31 3.80 -5.36
C THR A 203 4.07 3.32 -3.93
N PHE A 204 4.74 3.92 -2.94
CA PHE A 204 4.63 3.50 -1.53
C PHE A 204 4.50 4.65 -0.52
N ILE A 205 4.72 5.91 -0.91
CA ILE A 205 4.52 7.07 -0.03
C ILE A 205 3.24 7.79 -0.47
N PRO A 206 2.23 7.93 0.41
CA PRO A 206 1.02 8.70 0.11
C PRO A 206 1.34 10.18 -0.14
N GLU A 207 0.60 10.81 -1.03
CA GLU A 207 0.80 12.24 -1.37
C GLU A 207 0.67 13.17 -0.15
N SER A 208 -0.18 12.81 0.82
CA SER A 208 -0.34 13.55 2.09
C SER A 208 0.96 13.65 2.90
N GLU A 209 1.93 12.75 2.68
CA GLU A 209 3.22 12.72 3.37
C GLU A 209 4.32 13.53 2.63
N PHE A 210 4.15 13.88 1.36
CA PHE A 210 5.14 14.61 0.56
C PHE A 210 5.63 15.91 1.22
N PRO A 211 4.78 16.78 1.80
CA PRO A 211 5.26 17.98 2.48
C PRO A 211 6.20 17.68 3.65
N LYS A 212 5.97 16.55 4.34
CA LYS A 212 6.84 16.10 5.45
C LYS A 212 8.19 15.62 4.92
N VAL A 213 8.22 14.89 3.79
CA VAL A 213 9.44 14.47 3.09
C VAL A 213 10.26 15.70 2.71
N TYR A 214 9.66 16.69 2.04
CA TYR A 214 10.37 17.91 1.61
C TYR A 214 10.96 18.68 2.78
N ARG A 215 10.21 18.81 3.87
CA ARG A 215 10.68 19.46 5.10
C ARG A 215 11.84 18.68 5.72
N ASN A 216 11.73 17.36 5.83
CA ASN A 216 12.75 16.49 6.40
C ASN A 216 14.08 16.58 5.62
N ALA A 217 14.01 16.49 4.27
CA ALA A 217 15.17 16.66 3.40
C ALA A 217 15.88 18.01 3.59
N ARG A 218 15.12 19.11 3.66
CA ARG A 218 15.68 20.45 3.89
C ARG A 218 16.35 20.58 5.25
N ILE A 219 15.77 19.98 6.30
CA ILE A 219 16.36 19.96 7.65
C ILE A 219 17.70 19.21 7.62
N ILE A 220 17.75 18.01 7.05
CA ILE A 220 18.98 17.21 6.97
C ILE A 220 20.08 17.97 6.21
N LEU A 221 19.78 18.51 5.03
CA LEU A 221 20.75 19.30 4.26
C LEU A 221 21.18 20.57 5.00
N GLY A 222 20.25 21.24 5.69
CA GLY A 222 20.55 22.42 6.50
C GLY A 222 21.49 22.10 7.66
N LEU A 223 21.29 20.96 8.33
CA LEU A 223 22.19 20.52 9.43
C LEU A 223 23.59 20.18 8.91
N TYR A 224 23.72 19.47 7.77
CA TYR A 224 25.03 19.22 7.17
C TYR A 224 25.71 20.50 6.68
N ALA A 225 24.95 21.44 6.09
CA ALA A 225 25.47 22.76 5.72
C ALA A 225 25.95 23.54 6.95
N ALA A 226 25.20 23.50 8.07
CA ALA A 226 25.60 24.13 9.33
C ALA A 226 26.92 23.55 9.88
N VAL A 227 27.14 22.23 9.76
CA VAL A 227 28.43 21.59 10.14
C VAL A 227 29.59 22.14 9.30
N ILE A 228 29.37 22.33 7.99
CA ILE A 228 30.39 22.91 7.09
C ILE A 228 30.68 24.37 7.48
N VAL A 229 29.64 25.18 7.70
CA VAL A 229 29.78 26.58 8.13
C VAL A 229 30.50 26.67 9.48
N LEU A 230 30.14 25.80 10.43
CA LEU A 230 30.81 25.71 11.73
C LEU A 230 32.29 25.37 11.60
N SER A 231 32.66 24.43 10.74
CA SER A 231 34.06 24.08 10.45
C SER A 231 34.86 25.28 9.93
N ILE A 232 34.25 26.03 9.00
CA ILE A 232 34.86 27.25 8.44
C ILE A 232 35.03 28.32 9.54
N ALA A 233 33.96 28.58 10.32
CA ALA A 233 33.96 29.59 11.39
C ALA A 233 34.97 29.27 12.49
N LEU A 234 35.14 28.00 12.86
CA LEU A 234 36.12 27.54 13.85
C LEU A 234 37.52 27.33 13.23
N GLN A 235 37.68 27.48 11.92
CA GLN A 235 38.92 27.13 11.20
C GLN A 235 39.45 25.73 11.57
N SER A 236 38.52 24.77 11.75
CA SER A 236 38.81 23.43 12.25
C SER A 236 38.06 22.36 11.43
N TRP A 237 38.79 21.28 11.12
CA TRP A 237 38.20 20.10 10.45
C TRP A 237 37.42 19.20 11.42
N ILE A 238 37.48 19.42 12.73
CA ILE A 238 36.88 18.56 13.76
C ILE A 238 35.37 18.36 13.54
N PRO A 239 34.53 19.39 13.26
CA PRO A 239 33.10 19.16 13.04
C PRO A 239 32.82 18.26 11.81
N ILE A 240 33.53 18.46 10.70
CA ILE A 240 33.42 17.59 9.53
C ILE A 240 33.90 16.18 9.85
N PHE A 241 35.00 16.06 10.59
CA PHE A 241 35.58 14.78 10.95
C PHE A 241 34.68 13.96 11.89
N LEU A 242 33.93 14.61 12.77
CA LEU A 242 33.01 13.92 13.69
C LEU A 242 31.61 13.68 13.11
N ILE A 243 31.17 14.47 12.14
CA ILE A 243 29.76 14.36 11.64
C ILE A 243 29.67 13.81 10.22
N VAL A 244 30.57 14.25 9.31
CA VAL A 244 30.49 13.87 7.90
C VAL A 244 31.34 12.63 7.60
N LEU A 245 32.56 12.61 8.02
CA LEU A 245 33.53 11.56 7.68
C LEU A 245 33.30 10.20 8.37
N PRO A 246 32.59 10.06 9.51
CA PRO A 246 32.32 8.75 10.11
C PRO A 246 31.61 7.77 9.16
N HIS A 247 30.83 8.25 8.22
CA HIS A 247 30.18 7.39 7.23
C HIS A 247 31.19 6.58 6.40
N PHE A 248 32.28 7.19 5.98
CA PHE A 248 33.29 6.53 5.14
C PHE A 248 34.10 5.47 5.91
N PHE A 249 34.23 5.64 7.21
CA PHE A 249 35.06 4.78 8.06
C PHE A 249 34.26 3.81 8.93
N GLY A 250 32.94 4.03 9.10
CA GLY A 250 32.09 3.21 9.96
C GLY A 250 31.07 2.33 9.25
N THR A 251 30.69 2.63 7.99
CA THR A 251 29.64 1.92 7.24
C THR A 251 30.01 0.48 6.87
N TRP A 252 31.30 0.16 6.82
CA TRP A 252 31.75 -1.19 6.44
C TRP A 252 31.12 -2.31 7.28
N LEU A 253 30.98 -2.11 8.59
CA LEU A 253 30.42 -3.11 9.48
C LEU A 253 28.89 -3.23 9.29
N MET A 254 28.21 -2.12 8.97
CA MET A 254 26.80 -2.13 8.57
C MET A 254 26.60 -3.00 7.32
N ILE A 255 27.42 -2.82 6.29
CA ILE A 255 27.33 -3.64 5.07
C ILE A 255 27.60 -5.11 5.37
N VAL A 256 28.61 -5.41 6.23
CA VAL A 256 28.91 -6.79 6.64
C VAL A 256 27.72 -7.42 7.37
N HIS A 257 27.03 -6.68 8.24
CA HIS A 257 25.86 -7.21 8.96
C HIS A 257 24.62 -7.32 8.03
N ASN A 258 24.25 -6.23 7.33
CA ASN A 258 23.01 -6.18 6.56
C ASN A 258 23.02 -7.15 5.36
N THR A 259 24.19 -7.37 4.73
CA THR A 259 24.32 -8.38 3.67
C THR A 259 23.98 -9.80 4.17
N THR A 260 24.16 -10.10 5.48
CA THR A 260 23.77 -11.40 6.02
C THR A 260 22.26 -11.62 6.05
N GLN A 261 21.44 -10.60 5.92
CA GLN A 261 19.98 -10.69 6.06
C GLN A 261 19.34 -11.51 4.92
N HIS A 262 19.56 -11.13 3.67
CA HIS A 262 18.84 -11.66 2.50
C HIS A 262 19.74 -12.16 1.37
N ALA A 263 21.02 -11.74 1.30
CA ALA A 263 21.85 -11.96 0.11
C ALA A 263 21.97 -13.43 -0.28
N GLY A 264 21.75 -13.75 -1.58
CA GLY A 264 21.87 -15.08 -2.14
C GLY A 264 20.69 -16.03 -1.85
N LEU A 265 19.67 -15.64 -1.08
CA LEU A 265 18.46 -16.42 -0.76
C LEU A 265 17.38 -16.27 -1.85
N ALA A 266 16.24 -16.94 -1.69
CA ALA A 266 15.14 -16.89 -2.65
C ALA A 266 14.50 -15.50 -2.78
N GLU A 267 13.98 -15.19 -3.96
CA GLU A 267 13.16 -14.00 -4.26
C GLU A 267 11.75 -14.46 -4.61
N ASN A 268 10.76 -13.57 -4.51
CA ASN A 268 9.37 -13.83 -4.88
C ASN A 268 8.77 -15.04 -4.14
N VAL A 269 9.01 -15.13 -2.84
CA VAL A 269 8.48 -16.18 -1.96
C VAL A 269 7.73 -15.55 -0.79
N LEU A 270 6.69 -16.22 -0.29
CA LEU A 270 5.84 -15.76 0.81
C LEU A 270 6.17 -16.42 2.14
N ASP A 271 7.41 -16.87 2.31
CA ASP A 271 7.91 -17.51 3.52
C ASP A 271 9.29 -16.94 3.88
N HIS A 272 9.36 -16.18 4.99
CA HIS A 272 10.60 -15.56 5.46
C HIS A 272 11.70 -16.59 5.78
N ARG A 273 11.36 -17.85 6.01
CA ARG A 273 12.33 -18.93 6.23
C ARG A 273 13.20 -19.18 4.98
N LEU A 274 12.70 -18.81 3.80
CA LEU A 274 13.38 -18.96 2.51
C LEU A 274 14.21 -17.74 2.12
N ASN A 275 13.84 -16.52 2.57
CA ASN A 275 14.48 -15.27 2.13
C ASN A 275 15.19 -14.49 3.24
N CYS A 276 15.12 -14.91 4.51
CA CYS A 276 15.80 -14.28 5.65
C CYS A 276 16.76 -15.23 6.36
N ARG A 277 17.77 -14.69 7.08
CA ARG A 277 18.73 -15.45 7.88
C ARG A 277 18.70 -15.08 9.35
N THR A 278 19.00 -16.07 10.19
CA THR A 278 19.43 -15.86 11.57
C THR A 278 20.91 -16.21 11.68
N VAL A 279 21.71 -15.30 12.28
CA VAL A 279 23.17 -15.44 12.40
C VAL A 279 23.59 -15.18 13.83
N TYR A 280 24.24 -16.15 14.46
CA TYR A 280 24.79 -15.93 15.80
C TYR A 280 25.98 -14.98 15.76
N MET A 281 25.98 -14.01 16.67
CA MET A 281 26.96 -12.95 16.75
C MET A 281 27.52 -12.84 18.18
N ASN A 282 28.76 -12.35 18.31
CA ASN A 282 29.37 -12.03 19.59
C ASN A 282 28.62 -10.86 20.28
N PRO A 283 28.83 -10.66 21.61
CA PRO A 283 28.11 -9.61 22.36
C PRO A 283 28.32 -8.19 21.81
N PHE A 284 29.52 -7.86 21.30
CA PHE A 284 29.80 -6.56 20.70
C PHE A 284 28.97 -6.34 19.41
N SER A 285 29.01 -7.28 18.49
CA SER A 285 28.18 -7.20 17.26
C SER A 285 26.69 -7.16 17.59
N ARG A 286 26.22 -7.93 18.57
CA ARG A 286 24.82 -7.89 19.01
C ARG A 286 24.42 -6.54 19.62
N PHE A 287 25.30 -5.89 20.37
CA PHE A 287 25.09 -4.55 20.88
C PHE A 287 25.03 -3.51 19.77
N ILE A 288 25.99 -3.55 18.82
CA ILE A 288 26.00 -2.65 17.65
C ILE A 288 24.74 -2.84 16.81
N TYR A 289 24.34 -4.08 16.61
CA TYR A 289 23.26 -4.47 15.69
C TYR A 289 21.88 -4.63 16.36
N TRP A 290 21.77 -4.32 17.65
CA TRP A 290 20.53 -4.42 18.43
C TRP A 290 19.75 -5.74 18.19
N ASN A 291 20.44 -6.87 18.23
CA ASN A 291 19.88 -8.21 17.96
C ASN A 291 19.20 -8.37 16.58
N MET A 292 19.39 -7.46 15.60
CA MET A 292 18.90 -7.63 14.24
C MET A 292 19.55 -8.81 13.49
N ASN A 293 20.48 -9.49 14.13
CA ASN A 293 21.01 -10.78 13.69
C ASN A 293 19.98 -11.92 13.75
N TYR A 294 18.86 -11.74 14.46
CA TYR A 294 17.65 -12.57 14.44
C TYR A 294 16.64 -12.02 13.39
N HIS A 295 17.13 -11.80 12.18
CA HIS A 295 16.38 -11.10 11.14
C HIS A 295 15.19 -11.89 10.60
N LEU A 296 15.30 -13.21 10.54
CA LEU A 296 14.19 -14.11 10.20
C LEU A 296 13.02 -13.95 11.19
N GLU A 297 13.34 -13.99 12.48
CA GLU A 297 12.36 -13.85 13.56
C GLU A 297 11.73 -12.46 13.56
N HIS A 298 12.53 -11.43 13.28
CA HIS A 298 12.07 -10.06 13.17
C HIS A 298 11.08 -9.88 12.02
N HIS A 299 11.34 -10.43 10.83
CA HIS A 299 10.40 -10.36 9.71
C HIS A 299 9.11 -11.14 9.97
N MET A 300 9.19 -12.30 10.61
CA MET A 300 7.98 -13.05 10.98
C MET A 300 7.14 -12.34 12.05
N PHE A 301 7.78 -11.62 13.00
CA PHE A 301 7.12 -10.98 14.14
C PHE A 301 7.67 -9.57 14.39
N PRO A 302 7.41 -8.60 13.50
CA PRO A 302 8.03 -7.28 13.56
C PRO A 302 7.63 -6.43 14.77
N LEU A 303 6.56 -6.81 15.49
CA LEU A 303 6.14 -6.16 16.73
C LEU A 303 6.97 -6.58 17.95
N VAL A 304 7.75 -7.67 17.88
CA VAL A 304 8.57 -8.14 19.00
C VAL A 304 9.82 -7.24 19.14
N PRO A 305 10.00 -6.56 20.27
CA PRO A 305 11.12 -5.64 20.44
C PRO A 305 12.47 -6.36 20.43
N TYR A 306 13.51 -5.69 19.94
CA TYR A 306 14.85 -6.25 19.72
C TYR A 306 15.41 -7.05 20.90
N HIS A 307 15.11 -6.62 22.14
CA HIS A 307 15.61 -7.28 23.35
C HIS A 307 14.90 -8.60 23.67
N ARG A 308 13.78 -8.89 22.98
CA ARG A 308 13.00 -10.14 23.10
C ARG A 308 13.25 -11.11 21.94
N LEU A 309 13.86 -10.68 20.84
CA LEU A 309 14.17 -11.54 19.69
C LEU A 309 14.95 -12.82 20.05
N PRO A 310 15.94 -12.80 20.98
CA PRO A 310 16.59 -14.05 21.39
C PRO A 310 15.63 -15.08 22.02
N LYS A 311 14.63 -14.60 22.78
CA LYS A 311 13.60 -15.49 23.35
C LYS A 311 12.62 -16.01 22.32
N LEU A 312 12.25 -15.15 21.35
CA LEU A 312 11.44 -15.56 20.22
C LEU A 312 12.15 -16.67 19.42
N HIS A 313 13.44 -16.47 19.13
CA HIS A 313 14.26 -17.46 18.45
C HIS A 313 14.20 -18.85 19.13
N GLU A 314 14.34 -18.92 20.45
CA GLU A 314 14.25 -20.17 21.22
C GLU A 314 12.93 -20.91 21.00
N LEU A 315 11.81 -20.17 20.76
CA LEU A 315 10.49 -20.74 20.54
C LEU A 315 10.24 -21.22 19.10
N VAL A 316 10.82 -20.52 18.12
CA VAL A 316 10.54 -20.79 16.70
C VAL A 316 11.63 -21.56 15.98
N ARG A 317 12.81 -21.72 16.57
CA ARG A 317 14.00 -22.29 15.93
C ARG A 317 13.80 -23.69 15.31
N ASP A 318 12.92 -24.51 15.92
CA ASP A 318 12.67 -25.89 15.46
C ASP A 318 11.78 -25.93 14.20
N ASP A 319 11.19 -24.80 13.84
CA ASP A 319 10.39 -24.58 12.62
C ASP A 319 11.16 -23.75 11.58
N CYS A 320 12.37 -23.32 11.88
CA CYS A 320 13.22 -22.48 11.07
C CYS A 320 14.47 -23.19 10.57
N PRO A 321 15.08 -22.75 9.47
CA PRO A 321 16.38 -23.23 9.05
C PRO A 321 17.43 -23.03 10.16
N PRO A 322 18.41 -23.93 10.30
CA PRO A 322 19.46 -23.80 11.31
C PRO A 322 20.18 -22.45 11.21
N PRO A 323 20.37 -21.72 12.31
CA PRO A 323 21.09 -20.44 12.31
C PRO A 323 22.56 -20.62 11.96
N TYR A 324 23.15 -19.61 11.32
CA TYR A 324 24.58 -19.61 11.05
C TYR A 324 25.35 -19.36 12.35
N ARG A 325 26.39 -20.18 12.59
CA ARG A 325 27.17 -20.14 13.85
C ARG A 325 27.99 -18.86 14.04
N SER A 326 28.21 -18.08 12.97
CA SER A 326 28.92 -16.79 13.00
C SER A 326 28.71 -16.01 11.71
N ILE A 327 29.05 -14.71 11.73
CA ILE A 327 29.11 -13.86 10.54
C ILE A 327 29.99 -14.52 9.45
N ALA A 328 31.18 -15.02 9.83
CA ALA A 328 32.07 -15.70 8.88
C ALA A 328 31.45 -16.94 8.26
N ALA A 329 30.64 -17.71 9.01
CA ALA A 329 29.92 -18.86 8.46
C ALA A 329 28.86 -18.43 7.45
N ALA A 330 28.11 -17.34 7.69
CA ALA A 330 27.16 -16.79 6.74
C ALA A 330 27.86 -16.30 5.45
N TRP A 331 28.97 -15.58 5.58
CA TRP A 331 29.73 -15.08 4.44
C TRP A 331 30.39 -16.17 3.60
N ARG A 332 30.76 -17.32 4.18
CA ARG A 332 31.21 -18.49 3.42
C ARG A 332 30.17 -19.05 2.47
N GLU A 333 28.89 -18.85 2.74
CA GLU A 333 27.80 -19.19 1.83
C GLU A 333 27.47 -18.03 0.88
N ILE A 334 27.42 -16.80 1.40
CA ILE A 334 27.01 -15.60 0.65
C ILE A 334 27.97 -15.33 -0.53
N ILE A 335 29.28 -15.36 -0.30
CA ILE A 335 30.26 -15.06 -1.35
C ILE A 335 30.13 -16.01 -2.57
N PRO A 336 30.18 -17.35 -2.41
CA PRO A 336 29.98 -18.24 -3.55
C PRO A 336 28.61 -18.11 -4.19
N ALA A 337 27.55 -17.89 -3.41
CA ALA A 337 26.21 -17.68 -3.90
C ALA A 337 26.12 -16.43 -4.78
N THR A 338 26.63 -15.30 -4.31
CA THR A 338 26.65 -14.03 -5.03
C THR A 338 27.48 -14.12 -6.31
N ILE A 339 28.65 -14.76 -6.27
CA ILE A 339 29.49 -14.99 -7.47
C ILE A 339 28.74 -15.86 -8.49
N ARG A 340 28.04 -16.90 -8.04
CA ARG A 340 27.24 -17.75 -8.91
C ARG A 340 26.09 -16.98 -9.56
N GLN A 341 25.43 -16.11 -8.82
CA GLN A 341 24.30 -15.28 -9.30
C GLN A 341 24.74 -14.29 -10.39
N VAL A 342 26.01 -13.90 -10.49
CA VAL A 342 26.52 -13.12 -11.62
C VAL A 342 26.32 -13.85 -12.96
N LYS A 343 26.54 -15.17 -12.98
CA LYS A 343 26.40 -15.97 -14.19
C LYS A 343 25.03 -16.65 -14.32
N GLN A 344 24.37 -16.89 -13.20
CA GLN A 344 23.08 -17.59 -13.09
C GLN A 344 22.14 -16.78 -12.19
N PRO A 345 21.55 -15.67 -12.64
CA PRO A 345 20.76 -14.78 -11.79
C PRO A 345 19.59 -15.46 -11.05
N ALA A 346 18.96 -16.45 -11.66
CA ALA A 346 17.87 -17.21 -11.06
C ALA A 346 18.31 -18.18 -9.94
N TRP A 347 19.62 -18.43 -9.78
CA TRP A 347 20.10 -19.35 -8.77
C TRP A 347 20.00 -18.73 -7.36
N HIS A 348 19.61 -19.53 -6.38
CA HIS A 348 19.59 -19.15 -4.97
C HIS A 348 19.96 -20.34 -4.07
N VAL A 349 20.31 -20.05 -2.84
CA VAL A 349 20.56 -21.08 -1.81
C VAL A 349 19.26 -21.80 -1.50
N LYS A 350 19.22 -23.11 -1.72
CA LYS A 350 18.05 -23.94 -1.37
C LYS A 350 18.10 -24.28 0.12
N ARG A 351 16.95 -24.11 0.77
CA ARG A 351 16.79 -24.41 2.20
C ARG A 351 15.71 -25.46 2.38
N PRO A 352 16.04 -26.63 2.95
CA PRO A 352 15.01 -27.56 3.41
C PRO A 352 14.26 -26.91 4.58
N LEU A 353 12.93 -26.91 4.51
CA LEU A 353 12.07 -26.44 5.58
C LEU A 353 11.39 -27.64 6.25
N PRO A 354 11.10 -27.56 7.55
CA PRO A 354 10.13 -28.43 8.20
C PRO A 354 8.74 -28.25 7.58
N ASP A 355 7.90 -29.28 7.68
CA ASP A 355 6.49 -29.16 7.27
C ASP A 355 5.80 -28.02 8.01
N PRO A 356 4.96 -27.22 7.30
CA PRO A 356 4.25 -26.11 7.92
C PRO A 356 3.37 -26.60 9.07
N LYS A 357 3.52 -25.98 10.24
CA LYS A 357 2.66 -26.27 11.39
C LYS A 357 1.32 -25.56 11.23
N PRO A 358 0.19 -26.24 11.49
CA PRO A 358 -1.11 -25.57 11.45
C PRO A 358 -1.17 -24.49 12.52
N ARG A 359 -1.75 -23.34 12.16
CA ARG A 359 -1.99 -22.23 13.10
C ARG A 359 -3.04 -22.68 14.13
N GLN A 360 -2.75 -22.50 15.41
CA GLN A 360 -3.72 -22.75 16.49
C GLN A 360 -4.55 -21.46 16.68
N ASP A 361 -5.81 -21.48 16.27
CA ASP A 361 -6.75 -20.34 16.40
C ASP A 361 -7.39 -20.30 17.80
N GLU A 362 -6.59 -20.23 18.86
CA GLU A 362 -7.05 -20.23 20.26
C GLU A 362 -7.93 -19.01 20.67
N ALA A 363 -8.06 -18.00 19.78
CA ALA A 363 -8.82 -16.77 20.05
C ALA A 363 -9.92 -16.51 19.04
N ARG A 364 -10.36 -17.55 18.34
CA ARG A 364 -11.39 -17.45 17.30
C ARG A 364 -12.71 -18.00 17.81
N TYR A 365 -13.70 -17.16 17.78
CA TYR A 365 -15.10 -17.50 18.08
C TYR A 365 -15.92 -17.29 16.82
N ARG A 366 -16.96 -18.10 16.66
CA ARG A 366 -17.88 -18.01 15.52
C ARG A 366 -19.30 -18.24 16.01
N SER A 367 -20.21 -17.45 15.50
CA SER A 367 -21.64 -17.66 15.65
C SER A 367 -22.30 -17.68 14.28
N ASP A 368 -23.09 -18.71 14.04
CA ASP A 368 -23.94 -18.83 12.85
C ASP A 368 -25.44 -18.63 13.23
N THR A 369 -25.72 -18.23 14.49
CA THR A 369 -27.09 -17.93 14.96
C THR A 369 -27.50 -16.54 14.49
N GLU A 370 -28.79 -16.36 14.20
CA GLU A 370 -29.34 -15.02 13.91
C GLU A 370 -29.21 -14.13 15.15
N PRO A 371 -28.94 -12.82 14.97
CA PRO A 371 -28.95 -11.86 16.06
C PRO A 371 -30.32 -11.81 16.75
N ASP A 372 -30.33 -11.41 18.02
CA ASP A 372 -31.57 -11.12 18.71
C ASP A 372 -32.32 -9.93 18.04
N ALA A 373 -33.58 -9.66 18.50
CA ALA A 373 -34.41 -8.58 17.94
C ALA A 373 -33.73 -7.17 18.03
N GLY A 374 -32.73 -7.01 18.86
CA GLY A 374 -31.93 -5.80 18.99
C GLY A 374 -30.61 -5.82 18.26
N GLY A 375 -30.31 -6.85 17.45
CA GLY A 375 -29.06 -6.96 16.69
C GLY A 375 -27.87 -7.53 17.47
N TRP A 376 -28.08 -8.07 18.66
CA TRP A 376 -27.01 -8.55 19.53
C TRP A 376 -26.71 -10.04 19.30
N LEU A 377 -25.41 -10.35 19.34
CA LEU A 377 -24.89 -11.72 19.31
C LEU A 377 -23.98 -11.97 20.49
N GLU A 378 -24.05 -13.18 21.05
CA GLU A 378 -23.07 -13.65 22.03
C GLU A 378 -21.74 -13.95 21.32
N VAL A 379 -20.66 -13.34 21.83
CA VAL A 379 -19.30 -13.49 21.28
C VAL A 379 -18.57 -14.64 21.98
N CYS A 380 -18.43 -14.55 23.29
CA CYS A 380 -17.74 -15.57 24.11
C CYS A 380 -18.01 -15.35 25.62
N PRO A 381 -17.71 -16.34 26.49
CA PRO A 381 -17.64 -16.14 27.93
C PRO A 381 -16.64 -15.02 28.28
N SER A 382 -17.01 -14.15 29.23
CA SER A 382 -16.21 -12.96 29.58
C SER A 382 -14.79 -13.29 30.05
N ASP A 383 -14.60 -14.46 30.68
CA ASP A 383 -13.31 -14.92 31.20
C ASP A 383 -12.33 -15.34 30.05
N ASN A 384 -12.85 -15.57 28.85
CA ASN A 384 -12.07 -15.91 27.69
C ASN A 384 -11.39 -14.70 27.01
N LEU A 385 -11.77 -13.47 27.41
CA LEU A 385 -11.13 -12.25 26.96
C LEU A 385 -10.35 -11.61 28.11
N GLY A 386 -9.03 -11.79 28.11
CA GLY A 386 -8.12 -11.25 29.13
C GLY A 386 -8.06 -9.71 29.13
N GLN A 387 -7.23 -9.14 30.02
CA GLN A 387 -7.06 -7.68 30.16
C GLN A 387 -5.56 -7.32 30.22
N PRO A 388 -5.01 -6.59 29.26
CA PRO A 388 -5.61 -6.25 27.95
C PRO A 388 -5.61 -7.46 26.99
N ASP A 389 -6.63 -7.57 26.14
CA ASP A 389 -6.75 -8.67 25.18
C ASP A 389 -7.59 -8.32 23.96
N VAL A 390 -7.41 -9.07 22.85
CA VAL A 390 -8.23 -9.03 21.62
C VAL A 390 -8.55 -10.46 21.17
N ILE A 391 -9.77 -10.71 20.73
CA ILE A 391 -10.20 -11.97 20.13
C ILE A 391 -10.81 -11.71 18.76
N ARG A 392 -10.81 -12.73 17.92
CA ARG A 392 -11.51 -12.75 16.64
C ARG A 392 -12.92 -13.33 16.84
N PHE A 393 -13.90 -12.64 16.27
CA PHE A 393 -15.27 -13.13 16.19
C PHE A 393 -15.74 -13.11 14.75
N ASP A 394 -16.25 -14.25 14.26
CA ASP A 394 -16.75 -14.41 12.90
C ASP A 394 -18.25 -14.65 12.93
N HIS A 395 -19.01 -13.94 12.07
CA HIS A 395 -20.45 -14.15 11.85
C HIS A 395 -20.76 -14.05 10.35
N GLY A 396 -21.31 -15.13 9.80
CA GLY A 396 -21.49 -15.24 8.34
C GLY A 396 -20.18 -15.02 7.59
N LYS A 397 -20.16 -14.03 6.70
CA LYS A 397 -18.94 -13.62 5.95
C LYS A 397 -18.15 -12.48 6.62
N LYS A 398 -18.64 -11.91 7.71
CA LYS A 398 -17.97 -10.80 8.43
C LYS A 398 -17.06 -11.34 9.51
N THR A 399 -15.97 -10.62 9.74
CA THR A 399 -15.02 -10.89 10.82
C THR A 399 -14.78 -9.63 11.63
N PHE A 400 -14.73 -9.78 12.94
CA PHE A 400 -14.63 -8.69 13.91
C PHE A 400 -13.44 -8.93 14.84
N ALA A 401 -12.91 -7.84 15.40
CA ALA A 401 -11.98 -7.88 16.50
C ALA A 401 -12.68 -7.29 17.75
N VAL A 402 -12.74 -8.07 18.82
CA VAL A 402 -13.34 -7.67 20.10
C VAL A 402 -12.25 -7.54 21.13
N TYR A 403 -12.20 -6.41 21.83
CA TYR A 403 -11.11 -5.99 22.69
C TYR A 403 -11.55 -5.76 24.13
N ARG A 404 -10.65 -6.06 25.08
CA ARG A 404 -10.68 -5.50 26.42
C ARG A 404 -9.41 -4.69 26.63
N ASP A 405 -9.52 -3.39 26.88
CA ASP A 405 -8.36 -2.51 27.04
C ASP A 405 -7.68 -2.67 28.41
N GLU A 406 -6.59 -1.92 28.66
CA GLU A 406 -5.84 -1.93 29.92
C GLU A 406 -6.71 -1.52 31.13
N HIS A 407 -7.81 -0.79 30.89
CA HIS A 407 -8.77 -0.32 31.92
C HIS A 407 -10.00 -1.22 32.07
N GLY A 408 -10.05 -2.34 31.36
CA GLY A 408 -11.17 -3.30 31.40
C GLY A 408 -12.35 -2.90 30.53
N ARG A 409 -12.29 -1.81 29.74
CA ARG A 409 -13.37 -1.38 28.85
C ARG A 409 -13.41 -2.26 27.61
N LEU A 410 -14.62 -2.58 27.18
CA LEU A 410 -14.86 -3.39 25.99
C LEU A 410 -14.98 -2.51 24.75
N HIS A 411 -14.44 -2.97 23.65
CA HIS A 411 -14.51 -2.35 22.32
C HIS A 411 -14.67 -3.44 21.25
N ALA A 412 -15.26 -3.11 20.14
CA ALA A 412 -15.31 -3.98 18.97
C ALA A 412 -15.16 -3.16 17.67
N THR A 413 -14.44 -3.72 16.70
CA THR A 413 -14.25 -3.10 15.38
C THR A 413 -14.36 -4.16 14.29
N ASP A 414 -14.34 -3.72 13.01
CA ASP A 414 -13.99 -4.61 11.91
C ASP A 414 -12.69 -5.36 12.25
N GLY A 415 -12.65 -6.65 11.90
CA GLY A 415 -11.53 -7.52 12.27
C GLY A 415 -10.27 -7.31 11.44
N VAL A 416 -10.39 -6.71 10.24
CA VAL A 416 -9.32 -6.62 9.25
C VAL A 416 -8.78 -5.20 9.14
N CYS A 417 -7.47 -5.08 9.19
CA CYS A 417 -6.76 -3.80 9.00
C CYS A 417 -7.00 -3.21 7.61
N THR A 418 -7.39 -1.93 7.54
CA THR A 418 -7.71 -1.22 6.29
C THR A 418 -6.51 -0.92 5.39
N HIS A 419 -5.27 -1.15 5.86
CA HIS A 419 -4.05 -0.95 5.09
C HIS A 419 -3.52 -2.26 4.48
N GLY A 420 -3.42 -3.33 5.24
CA GLY A 420 -2.67 -4.53 4.81
C GLY A 420 -3.46 -5.84 4.89
N ASN A 421 -4.79 -5.80 4.91
CA ASN A 421 -5.70 -6.96 4.92
C ASN A 421 -5.39 -8.03 5.98
N THR A 422 -4.71 -7.66 7.07
CA THR A 422 -4.33 -8.57 8.16
C THR A 422 -5.31 -8.46 9.31
N HIS A 423 -5.70 -9.59 9.91
CA HIS A 423 -6.61 -9.58 11.05
C HIS A 423 -5.95 -8.97 12.30
N LEU A 424 -6.70 -8.13 13.02
CA LEU A 424 -6.19 -7.40 14.18
C LEU A 424 -6.08 -8.25 15.46
N VAL A 425 -6.55 -9.49 15.46
CA VAL A 425 -6.46 -10.43 16.60
C VAL A 425 -5.02 -10.69 17.07
N ASP A 426 -4.06 -10.64 16.15
CA ASP A 426 -2.63 -10.80 16.46
C ASP A 426 -1.96 -9.47 16.80
N GLY A 427 -2.73 -8.38 16.83
CA GLY A 427 -2.26 -7.04 17.16
C GLY A 427 -1.99 -6.82 18.63
N LEU A 428 -1.41 -5.67 18.94
CA LEU A 428 -1.07 -5.26 20.30
C LEU A 428 -1.93 -4.06 20.74
N ILE A 429 -2.60 -4.17 21.87
CA ILE A 429 -3.25 -3.03 22.52
C ILE A 429 -2.20 -2.17 23.20
N VAL A 430 -2.16 -0.88 22.86
CA VAL A 430 -1.24 0.12 23.41
C VAL A 430 -2.08 1.32 23.90
N GLY A 431 -2.36 1.35 25.19
CA GLY A 431 -3.27 2.33 25.76
C GLY A 431 -4.70 2.18 25.24
N ASP A 432 -5.20 3.20 24.53
CA ASP A 432 -6.52 3.24 23.88
C ASP A 432 -6.48 2.89 22.37
N GLN A 433 -5.40 2.26 21.90
CA GLN A 433 -5.18 1.96 20.48
C GLN A 433 -4.92 0.48 20.26
N ILE A 434 -5.31 -0.03 19.09
CA ILE A 434 -4.85 -1.32 18.54
C ILE A 434 -3.77 -1.09 17.49
N GLU A 435 -2.62 -1.73 17.66
CA GLU A 435 -1.53 -1.73 16.71
C GLU A 435 -1.60 -2.97 15.81
N CYS A 436 -1.66 -2.76 14.51
CA CYS A 436 -1.71 -3.82 13.50
C CYS A 436 -0.42 -4.65 13.51
N PRO A 437 -0.49 -6.01 13.48
CA PRO A 437 0.68 -6.86 13.57
C PRO A 437 1.60 -6.81 12.33
N LYS A 438 1.08 -6.36 11.18
CA LYS A 438 1.82 -6.39 9.92
C LYS A 438 2.73 -5.17 9.73
N HIS A 439 2.21 -3.95 10.00
CA HIS A 439 2.94 -2.70 9.69
C HIS A 439 2.97 -1.68 10.82
N ASN A 440 2.65 -2.08 12.05
CA ASN A 440 2.65 -1.20 13.24
C ASN A 440 1.74 0.04 13.13
N GLY A 441 0.85 0.09 12.14
CA GLY A 441 -0.18 1.13 12.05
C GLY A 441 -1.18 0.98 13.19
N ARG A 442 -1.74 2.10 13.69
CA ARG A 442 -2.64 2.08 14.86
C ARG A 442 -3.98 2.70 14.56
N PHE A 443 -5.00 2.16 15.23
CA PHE A 443 -6.37 2.70 15.27
C PHE A 443 -6.76 3.00 16.71
N HIS A 444 -7.52 4.06 16.93
CA HIS A 444 -8.17 4.30 18.20
C HIS A 444 -9.30 3.26 18.45
N LEU A 445 -9.31 2.64 19.63
CA LEU A 445 -10.33 1.62 19.96
C LEU A 445 -11.73 2.21 20.08
N LYS A 446 -11.83 3.49 20.48
CA LYS A 446 -13.10 4.15 20.75
C LYS A 446 -13.92 4.39 19.49
N ASP A 447 -13.29 4.83 18.42
CA ASP A 447 -13.97 5.30 17.21
C ASP A 447 -13.39 4.75 15.92
N GLY A 448 -12.40 3.84 15.99
CA GLY A 448 -11.76 3.24 14.84
C GLY A 448 -10.90 4.19 13.99
N SER A 449 -10.72 5.45 14.41
CA SER A 449 -9.96 6.44 13.63
C SER A 449 -8.48 6.09 13.52
N PRO A 450 -7.81 6.49 12.40
CA PRO A 450 -6.38 6.33 12.24
C PRO A 450 -5.59 7.09 13.32
N ALA A 451 -4.69 6.40 14.02
CA ALA A 451 -3.84 6.98 15.06
C ALA A 451 -2.37 7.04 14.64
N ARG A 452 -1.91 6.12 13.77
CA ARG A 452 -0.52 6.05 13.31
C ARG A 452 -0.43 5.48 11.90
N ALA A 453 0.41 6.10 11.06
CA ALA A 453 0.77 5.58 9.73
C ALA A 453 1.31 4.12 9.81
N PRO A 454 1.04 3.30 8.80
CA PRO A 454 0.51 3.66 7.48
C PRO A 454 -1.03 3.66 7.35
N ILE A 455 -1.76 3.69 8.45
CA ILE A 455 -3.22 3.73 8.43
C ILE A 455 -3.70 5.10 7.96
N CYS A 456 -4.51 5.11 6.89
CA CYS A 456 -5.13 6.31 6.32
C CYS A 456 -6.67 6.27 6.41
N ARG A 457 -7.27 5.07 6.57
CA ARG A 457 -8.73 4.89 6.69
C ARG A 457 -9.07 4.22 8.01
N GLY A 458 -10.18 4.65 8.63
CA GLY A 458 -10.66 4.10 9.89
C GLY A 458 -11.31 2.72 9.77
N LEU A 459 -11.62 2.13 10.92
CA LEU A 459 -12.41 0.91 11.11
C LEU A 459 -13.82 1.29 11.57
N ALA A 460 -14.82 0.50 11.17
CA ALA A 460 -16.12 0.54 11.83
C ALA A 460 -16.00 0.01 13.27
N THR A 461 -16.75 0.60 14.18
CA THR A 461 -16.87 0.17 15.58
C THR A 461 -18.27 -0.34 15.84
N TYR A 462 -18.41 -1.22 16.82
CA TYR A 462 -19.67 -1.86 17.17
C TYR A 462 -19.92 -1.76 18.68
N PRO A 463 -21.16 -1.52 19.12
CA PRO A 463 -21.50 -1.60 20.53
C PRO A 463 -21.18 -2.99 21.10
N VAL A 464 -20.55 -3.01 22.27
CA VAL A 464 -20.17 -4.26 22.93
C VAL A 464 -20.37 -4.09 24.44
N GLU A 465 -20.94 -5.11 25.08
CA GLU A 465 -21.17 -5.10 26.50
C GLU A 465 -21.05 -6.50 27.10
N GLN A 466 -21.00 -6.54 28.45
CA GLN A 466 -21.02 -7.79 29.19
C GLN A 466 -22.42 -8.02 29.77
N ARG A 467 -23.01 -9.19 29.44
CA ARG A 467 -24.32 -9.66 29.95
C ARG A 467 -24.18 -11.08 30.49
N ASN A 468 -24.70 -11.34 31.70
CA ASN A 468 -24.79 -12.70 32.27
C ASN A 468 -23.50 -13.54 32.18
N GLY A 469 -22.33 -12.92 32.36
CA GLY A 469 -21.05 -13.61 32.30
C GLY A 469 -20.47 -13.82 30.90
N SER A 470 -21.16 -13.36 29.86
CA SER A 470 -20.70 -13.41 28.44
C SER A 470 -20.54 -12.01 27.86
N ILE A 471 -19.72 -11.90 26.83
CA ILE A 471 -19.53 -10.69 25.99
C ILE A 471 -20.52 -10.76 24.84
N TRP A 472 -21.24 -9.67 24.63
CA TRP A 472 -22.23 -9.49 23.59
C TRP A 472 -21.86 -8.31 22.71
N MET A 473 -22.08 -8.42 21.40
CA MET A 473 -21.80 -7.38 20.40
C MET A 473 -23.03 -7.12 19.53
N ASN A 474 -23.36 -5.86 19.30
CA ASN A 474 -24.40 -5.47 18.34
C ASN A 474 -23.80 -5.33 16.96
N ILE A 475 -24.15 -6.22 16.04
CA ILE A 475 -23.59 -6.23 14.68
C ILE A 475 -24.35 -5.34 13.68
N LEU A 476 -25.51 -4.83 14.07
CA LEU A 476 -26.35 -3.97 13.22
C LEU A 476 -26.05 -2.48 13.42
N GLU A 477 -25.54 -2.09 14.59
CA GLU A 477 -25.20 -0.70 14.92
C GLU A 477 -23.72 -0.39 14.65
N ALA A 478 -23.33 -0.31 13.40
CA ALA A 478 -21.99 0.13 13.05
C ALA A 478 -21.81 1.63 13.29
N GLY A 479 -20.74 2.01 14.00
CA GLY A 479 -20.35 3.40 14.30
C GLY A 479 -18.87 3.68 13.94
N GLY A 480 -18.36 4.82 14.37
CA GLY A 480 -16.94 5.16 14.26
C GLY A 480 -16.48 5.68 12.89
N ALA A 481 -15.15 5.90 12.75
CA ALA A 481 -14.54 6.53 11.60
C ALA A 481 -14.58 5.71 10.30
N GLY A 482 -14.83 4.39 10.41
CA GLY A 482 -14.98 3.49 9.27
C GLY A 482 -16.43 3.09 8.98
N ALA A 483 -17.38 3.57 9.80
CA ALA A 483 -18.80 3.25 9.65
C ALA A 483 -19.36 4.02 8.45
N ARG A 484 -19.19 3.50 7.26
CA ARG A 484 -20.19 3.63 6.21
C ARG A 484 -21.02 2.35 6.27
N GLU A 485 -22.33 2.50 6.24
CA GLU A 485 -23.25 1.37 6.16
C GLU A 485 -22.91 0.51 4.93
N GLN A 486 -22.11 -0.52 5.14
CA GLN A 486 -21.80 -1.50 4.09
C GLN A 486 -22.94 -2.50 4.07
N LYS A 487 -23.93 -2.23 3.25
CA LYS A 487 -25.07 -3.12 3.07
C LYS A 487 -24.82 -4.05 1.89
N VAL A 488 -25.26 -5.29 2.02
CA VAL A 488 -25.31 -6.26 0.91
C VAL A 488 -26.66 -6.10 0.23
N TYR A 489 -26.63 -5.84 -1.05
CA TYR A 489 -27.81 -5.64 -1.89
C TYR A 489 -27.97 -6.81 -2.86
N THR A 490 -29.19 -7.30 -3.03
CA THR A 490 -29.57 -8.14 -4.17
C THR A 490 -30.23 -7.25 -5.20
N LEU A 491 -29.60 -7.13 -6.37
CA LEU A 491 -30.02 -6.22 -7.42
C LEU A 491 -30.46 -7.01 -8.65
N ARG A 492 -31.49 -6.54 -9.34
CA ARG A 492 -31.98 -7.11 -10.59
C ARG A 492 -31.51 -6.27 -11.77
N VAL A 493 -31.06 -6.93 -12.83
CA VAL A 493 -30.70 -6.29 -14.09
C VAL A 493 -31.96 -5.82 -14.81
N LEU A 494 -32.07 -4.51 -15.03
CA LEU A 494 -33.11 -3.91 -15.87
C LEU A 494 -32.66 -3.81 -17.31
N SER A 495 -31.42 -3.43 -17.54
CA SER A 495 -30.85 -3.23 -18.86
C SER A 495 -29.35 -3.42 -18.84
N ASN A 496 -28.78 -3.96 -19.91
CA ASN A 496 -27.32 -4.10 -20.11
C ASN A 496 -27.01 -3.94 -21.60
N ARG A 497 -26.88 -2.69 -22.05
CA ARG A 497 -26.75 -2.35 -23.47
C ARG A 497 -25.44 -1.66 -23.79
N ASN A 498 -24.93 -1.85 -25.00
CA ASN A 498 -23.76 -1.09 -25.47
C ASN A 498 -24.12 0.41 -25.59
N VAL A 499 -23.22 1.25 -25.06
CA VAL A 499 -23.23 2.70 -25.24
C VAL A 499 -22.02 3.18 -26.04
N SER A 500 -21.00 2.34 -26.18
CA SER A 500 -19.89 2.50 -27.11
C SER A 500 -19.35 1.11 -27.50
N THR A 501 -18.35 1.05 -28.36
CA THR A 501 -17.80 -0.22 -28.87
C THR A 501 -17.41 -1.19 -27.75
N PHE A 502 -16.83 -0.69 -26.68
CA PHE A 502 -16.29 -1.50 -25.58
C PHE A 502 -16.91 -1.19 -24.22
N ILE A 503 -17.99 -0.42 -24.16
CA ILE A 503 -18.65 -0.04 -22.89
C ILE A 503 -20.13 -0.37 -22.95
N LYS A 504 -20.61 -1.07 -21.90
CA LYS A 504 -22.04 -1.25 -21.65
C LYS A 504 -22.51 -0.34 -20.51
N GLU A 505 -23.72 0.18 -20.65
CA GLU A 505 -24.51 0.75 -19.58
C GLU A 505 -25.30 -0.38 -18.92
N LEU A 506 -24.90 -0.71 -17.67
CA LEU A 506 -25.64 -1.64 -16.82
C LEU A 506 -26.57 -0.84 -15.91
N ILE A 507 -27.86 -1.14 -15.95
CA ILE A 507 -28.87 -0.54 -15.07
C ILE A 507 -29.43 -1.62 -14.16
N LEU A 508 -29.32 -1.37 -12.84
CA LEU A 508 -29.79 -2.28 -11.79
C LEU A 508 -30.86 -1.60 -10.93
N GLU A 509 -31.74 -2.41 -10.35
CA GLU A 509 -32.68 -1.98 -9.29
C GLU A 509 -32.61 -2.95 -8.11
N PRO A 510 -32.91 -2.53 -6.87
CA PRO A 510 -33.10 -3.44 -5.76
C PRO A 510 -34.24 -4.43 -6.04
N VAL A 511 -34.03 -5.71 -5.69
CA VAL A 511 -35.10 -6.73 -5.79
C VAL A 511 -36.23 -6.41 -4.81
N ASP A 512 -35.90 -5.91 -3.63
CA ASP A 512 -36.87 -5.33 -2.69
C ASP A 512 -37.14 -3.88 -3.10
N ALA A 513 -38.31 -3.63 -3.67
CA ALA A 513 -38.74 -2.30 -4.15
C ALA A 513 -38.86 -1.25 -3.01
N SER A 514 -38.91 -1.66 -1.75
CA SER A 514 -38.90 -0.77 -0.58
C SER A 514 -37.51 -0.29 -0.23
N GLU A 515 -36.45 -0.96 -0.74
CA GLU A 515 -35.07 -0.67 -0.42
C GLU A 515 -34.56 0.53 -1.23
N LYS A 516 -34.10 1.57 -0.53
CA LYS A 516 -33.42 2.71 -1.12
C LYS A 516 -31.93 2.63 -0.87
N ILE A 517 -31.15 2.72 -1.93
CA ILE A 517 -29.69 2.74 -1.83
C ILE A 517 -29.24 4.19 -1.82
N GLY A 518 -28.90 4.70 -0.62
CA GLY A 518 -28.32 6.02 -0.46
C GLY A 518 -26.80 5.96 -0.75
N PHE A 519 -26.32 6.86 -1.61
CA PHE A 519 -24.90 7.01 -1.92
C PHE A 519 -24.56 8.46 -2.22
N THR A 520 -23.29 8.81 -2.06
CA THR A 520 -22.75 10.12 -2.41
C THR A 520 -22.23 10.06 -3.85
N PRO A 521 -22.41 11.12 -4.68
CA PRO A 521 -21.82 11.18 -6.02
C PRO A 521 -20.31 10.92 -5.96
N GLY A 522 -19.83 9.99 -6.81
CA GLY A 522 -18.46 9.48 -6.79
C GLY A 522 -18.25 8.19 -5.99
N ASP A 523 -19.29 7.69 -5.30
CA ASP A 523 -19.27 6.35 -4.70
C ASP A 523 -19.34 5.25 -5.78
N TYR A 524 -18.86 4.05 -5.39
CA TYR A 524 -18.95 2.82 -6.16
C TYR A 524 -19.58 1.69 -5.35
N LEU A 525 -20.05 0.67 -6.04
CA LEU A 525 -20.41 -0.62 -5.43
C LEU A 525 -19.39 -1.68 -5.82
N GLN A 526 -19.19 -2.64 -4.93
CA GLN A 526 -18.50 -3.89 -5.23
C GLN A 526 -19.51 -4.91 -5.69
N ILE A 527 -19.41 -5.39 -6.92
CA ILE A 527 -20.26 -6.45 -7.45
C ILE A 527 -19.53 -7.79 -7.26
N ASP A 528 -20.23 -8.76 -6.66
CA ASP A 528 -19.76 -10.14 -6.54
C ASP A 528 -19.76 -10.82 -7.92
N ILE A 529 -18.63 -11.39 -8.28
CA ILE A 529 -18.45 -12.17 -9.51
C ILE A 529 -18.47 -13.65 -9.11
N PRO A 530 -19.54 -14.41 -9.44
CA PRO A 530 -19.62 -15.82 -9.09
C PRO A 530 -18.59 -16.64 -9.87
N ALA A 531 -18.35 -17.87 -9.42
CA ALA A 531 -17.63 -18.84 -10.24
C ALA A 531 -18.44 -19.18 -11.49
N TYR A 532 -17.76 -19.34 -12.62
CA TYR A 532 -18.34 -19.82 -13.88
C TYR A 532 -17.29 -20.59 -14.69
N ASP A 533 -17.76 -21.62 -15.42
CA ASP A 533 -16.88 -22.50 -16.17
C ASP A 533 -16.23 -21.78 -17.36
N GLU A 534 -17.01 -21.21 -18.24
CA GLU A 534 -16.56 -20.45 -19.41
C GLU A 534 -17.61 -19.42 -19.84
N ILE A 535 -17.16 -18.22 -20.15
CA ILE A 535 -17.93 -17.21 -20.89
C ILE A 535 -17.22 -16.99 -22.22
N ARG A 536 -17.93 -17.20 -23.32
CA ARG A 536 -17.48 -16.91 -24.68
C ARG A 536 -17.96 -15.55 -25.09
N PHE A 537 -17.12 -14.76 -25.73
CA PHE A 537 -17.51 -13.42 -26.15
C PHE A 537 -18.55 -13.42 -27.28
N THR A 538 -18.72 -14.56 -27.97
CA THR A 538 -19.83 -14.80 -28.87
C THR A 538 -21.21 -14.82 -28.18
N ASP A 539 -21.25 -15.02 -26.85
CA ASP A 539 -22.51 -15.09 -26.10
C ASP A 539 -23.05 -13.69 -25.73
N PHE A 540 -22.21 -12.66 -25.95
CA PHE A 540 -22.61 -11.28 -25.69
C PHE A 540 -23.55 -10.75 -26.78
N ASP A 541 -24.56 -10.02 -26.32
CA ASP A 541 -25.42 -9.24 -27.22
C ASP A 541 -24.71 -7.92 -27.57
N ILE A 542 -24.07 -7.85 -28.74
CA ILE A 542 -23.34 -6.68 -29.26
C ILE A 542 -24.00 -6.25 -30.56
N PRO A 543 -24.76 -5.14 -30.57
CA PRO A 543 -25.42 -4.66 -31.76
C PRO A 543 -24.47 -3.99 -32.76
N GLU A 544 -24.93 -3.82 -34.01
CA GLU A 544 -24.28 -2.93 -34.95
C GLU A 544 -24.42 -1.46 -34.48
N PRO A 545 -23.41 -0.61 -34.74
CA PRO A 545 -22.19 -0.86 -35.54
C PRO A 545 -21.03 -1.51 -34.77
N TYR A 546 -21.20 -1.81 -33.49
CA TYR A 546 -20.12 -2.30 -32.59
C TYR A 546 -19.67 -3.73 -32.97
N ALA A 547 -20.62 -4.58 -33.40
CA ALA A 547 -20.34 -5.96 -33.76
C ALA A 547 -19.35 -6.05 -34.93
N SER A 548 -19.44 -5.16 -35.89
CA SER A 548 -18.51 -5.09 -37.01
C SER A 548 -17.07 -4.85 -36.56
N VAL A 549 -16.85 -3.93 -35.60
CA VAL A 549 -15.54 -3.64 -35.01
C VAL A 549 -15.02 -4.83 -34.18
N TRP A 550 -15.90 -5.52 -33.45
CA TRP A 550 -15.53 -6.71 -32.68
C TRP A 550 -15.08 -7.86 -33.59
N ASN A 551 -15.76 -8.06 -34.73
CA ASN A 551 -15.36 -9.04 -35.74
C ASN A 551 -13.98 -8.67 -36.35
N GLU A 552 -13.79 -7.43 -36.78
CA GLU A 552 -12.52 -6.95 -37.33
C GLU A 552 -11.33 -7.15 -36.38
N LYS A 553 -11.55 -6.92 -35.10
CA LYS A 553 -10.52 -7.02 -34.05
C LYS A 553 -10.44 -8.41 -33.41
N HIS A 554 -11.14 -9.41 -33.91
CA HIS A 554 -11.17 -10.77 -33.35
C HIS A 554 -11.57 -10.84 -31.87
N ILE A 555 -12.41 -9.92 -31.39
CA ILE A 555 -12.83 -9.85 -30.00
C ILE A 555 -13.81 -10.98 -29.68
N PHE A 556 -14.64 -11.41 -30.61
CA PHE A 556 -15.55 -12.54 -30.45
C PHE A 556 -14.84 -13.89 -30.27
N ASP A 557 -13.56 -14.00 -30.66
CA ASP A 557 -12.76 -15.22 -30.49
C ASP A 557 -12.30 -15.43 -29.03
N LEU A 558 -12.47 -14.43 -28.18
CA LEU A 558 -12.04 -14.47 -26.79
C LEU A 558 -13.00 -15.30 -25.93
N ARG A 559 -12.40 -15.87 -24.88
CA ARG A 559 -13.13 -16.61 -23.83
C ARG A 559 -12.41 -16.46 -22.50
N VAL A 560 -13.14 -16.61 -21.41
CA VAL A 560 -12.61 -16.49 -20.06
C VAL A 560 -13.39 -17.37 -19.10
N SER A 561 -12.70 -17.92 -18.10
CA SER A 561 -13.29 -18.72 -17.02
C SER A 561 -13.00 -18.07 -15.65
N ASN A 562 -13.83 -18.36 -14.67
CA ASN A 562 -13.66 -17.98 -13.28
C ASN A 562 -13.95 -19.18 -12.37
N PRO A 563 -12.94 -20.04 -12.11
CA PRO A 563 -13.16 -21.25 -11.31
C PRO A 563 -13.36 -20.96 -9.82
N GLU A 564 -12.99 -19.75 -9.34
CA GLU A 564 -13.03 -19.38 -7.94
C GLU A 564 -14.23 -18.49 -7.61
N SER A 565 -14.95 -18.79 -6.53
CA SER A 565 -15.99 -17.92 -5.97
C SER A 565 -15.39 -16.85 -5.07
N GLY A 566 -16.11 -15.71 -4.90
CA GLY A 566 -15.75 -14.65 -3.95
C GLY A 566 -14.91 -13.52 -4.53
N ARG A 567 -14.73 -13.49 -5.85
CA ARG A 567 -14.13 -12.32 -6.53
C ARG A 567 -15.12 -11.15 -6.49
N ARG A 568 -14.60 -9.95 -6.25
CA ARG A 568 -15.34 -8.68 -6.26
C ARG A 568 -14.64 -7.65 -7.11
N ASN A 569 -15.41 -6.91 -7.89
CA ASN A 569 -14.90 -5.79 -8.67
C ASN A 569 -15.65 -4.51 -8.34
N ASN A 570 -14.93 -3.39 -8.32
CA ASN A 570 -15.47 -2.06 -8.05
C ASN A 570 -16.07 -1.47 -9.33
N TYR A 571 -17.28 -0.90 -9.22
CA TYR A 571 -17.92 -0.19 -10.32
C TYR A 571 -18.51 1.12 -9.81
N SER A 572 -18.04 2.24 -10.37
CA SER A 572 -18.48 3.58 -10.00
C SER A 572 -19.90 3.86 -10.46
N LEU A 573 -20.70 4.48 -9.58
CA LEU A 573 -22.10 4.84 -9.84
C LEU A 573 -22.17 6.06 -10.76
N ALA A 574 -22.97 5.93 -11.82
CA ALA A 574 -23.28 7.02 -12.77
C ALA A 574 -24.61 7.71 -12.46
N SER A 575 -25.43 7.14 -11.56
CA SER A 575 -26.73 7.65 -11.16
C SER A 575 -26.61 8.87 -10.22
N ASN A 576 -27.67 9.65 -10.16
CA ASN A 576 -27.91 10.67 -9.13
C ASN A 576 -28.93 10.09 -8.13
N ALA A 577 -28.48 9.76 -6.92
CA ALA A 577 -29.30 9.14 -5.88
C ALA A 577 -30.54 9.95 -5.48
N ALA A 578 -30.54 11.27 -5.68
CA ALA A 578 -31.68 12.14 -5.37
C ALA A 578 -32.79 12.13 -6.45
N LEU A 579 -32.45 11.72 -7.68
CA LEU A 579 -33.34 11.82 -8.83
C LEU A 579 -33.67 10.46 -9.43
N GLU A 580 -32.81 9.48 -9.27
CA GLU A 580 -32.89 8.17 -9.92
C GLU A 580 -33.03 7.07 -8.87
N ASN A 581 -34.04 6.22 -8.98
CA ASN A 581 -34.21 5.05 -8.12
C ASN A 581 -33.45 3.81 -8.62
N THR A 582 -32.74 3.94 -9.75
CA THR A 582 -31.94 2.89 -10.37
C THR A 582 -30.46 3.21 -10.28
N LEU A 583 -29.67 2.15 -10.26
CA LEU A 583 -28.21 2.24 -10.23
C LEU A 583 -27.67 2.04 -11.63
N LYS A 584 -26.95 3.04 -12.16
CA LYS A 584 -26.32 2.98 -13.48
C LYS A 584 -24.81 2.84 -13.34
N PHE A 585 -24.23 2.00 -14.18
CA PHE A 585 -22.81 1.77 -14.27
C PHE A 585 -22.37 1.81 -15.73
N ASN A 586 -21.17 2.33 -15.99
CA ASN A 586 -20.54 2.29 -17.30
C ASN A 586 -19.36 1.31 -17.23
N VAL A 587 -19.55 0.10 -17.73
CA VAL A 587 -18.59 -0.99 -17.60
C VAL A 587 -17.87 -1.20 -18.92
N ARG A 588 -16.54 -1.04 -18.91
CA ARG A 588 -15.71 -1.36 -20.05
C ARG A 588 -15.26 -2.81 -20.00
N ILE A 589 -15.39 -3.53 -21.15
CA ILE A 589 -14.79 -4.85 -21.29
C ILE A 589 -13.26 -4.75 -21.31
N ALA A 590 -12.60 -5.52 -20.46
CA ALA A 590 -11.15 -5.63 -20.44
C ALA A 590 -10.72 -6.73 -21.44
N THR A 591 -10.18 -6.32 -22.57
CA THR A 591 -9.60 -7.20 -23.58
C THR A 591 -8.07 -7.26 -23.42
N PRO A 592 -7.41 -8.36 -23.82
CA PRO A 592 -5.94 -8.42 -23.87
C PRO A 592 -5.38 -7.25 -24.67
N PRO A 593 -4.31 -6.58 -24.18
CA PRO A 593 -3.62 -5.58 -24.99
C PRO A 593 -3.05 -6.21 -26.26
N PRO A 594 -2.97 -5.49 -27.38
CA PRO A 594 -2.40 -6.00 -28.61
C PRO A 594 -1.01 -6.61 -28.43
N GLY A 595 -0.83 -7.86 -28.86
CA GLY A 595 0.44 -8.58 -28.78
C GLY A 595 0.80 -9.14 -27.40
N GLN A 596 -0.12 -9.10 -26.43
CA GLN A 596 0.05 -9.74 -25.13
C GLN A 596 -0.84 -10.99 -25.03
N ASP A 597 -0.25 -12.09 -24.58
CA ASP A 597 -0.96 -13.33 -24.29
C ASP A 597 -1.39 -13.32 -22.82
N CYS A 598 -2.53 -12.71 -22.55
CA CYS A 598 -3.17 -12.68 -21.23
C CYS A 598 -4.68 -12.89 -21.37
N PRO A 599 -5.35 -13.47 -20.37
CA PRO A 599 -6.80 -13.68 -20.45
C PRO A 599 -7.56 -12.34 -20.39
N PRO A 600 -8.79 -12.30 -20.99
CA PRO A 600 -9.70 -11.18 -20.79
C PRO A 600 -10.10 -10.99 -19.33
N GLY A 601 -10.61 -9.78 -19.00
CA GLY A 601 -11.02 -9.46 -17.64
C GLY A 601 -12.25 -10.26 -17.19
N VAL A 602 -12.09 -11.08 -16.16
CA VAL A 602 -13.11 -11.96 -15.58
C VAL A 602 -14.38 -11.21 -15.17
N GLY A 603 -14.24 -10.11 -14.40
CA GLY A 603 -15.37 -9.35 -13.90
C GLY A 603 -16.13 -8.61 -14.99
N SER A 604 -15.42 -7.97 -15.91
CA SER A 604 -16.05 -7.26 -17.04
C SER A 604 -16.75 -8.21 -18.00
N ALA A 605 -16.22 -9.41 -18.23
CA ALA A 605 -16.86 -10.44 -19.03
C ALA A 605 -18.16 -10.94 -18.37
N TYR A 606 -18.15 -11.16 -17.05
CA TYR A 606 -19.36 -11.50 -16.30
C TYR A 606 -20.44 -10.42 -16.48
N ILE A 607 -20.08 -9.14 -16.28
CA ILE A 607 -21.02 -8.03 -16.47
C ILE A 607 -21.56 -7.97 -17.90
N PHE A 608 -20.71 -8.15 -18.92
CA PHE A 608 -21.14 -8.13 -20.33
C PHE A 608 -22.11 -9.26 -20.67
N ASN A 609 -22.04 -10.38 -19.95
CA ASN A 609 -22.91 -11.54 -20.15
C ASN A 609 -24.26 -11.43 -19.44
N LEU A 610 -24.45 -10.51 -18.50
CA LEU A 610 -25.72 -10.32 -17.78
C LEU A 610 -26.85 -9.94 -18.73
N LYS A 611 -28.03 -10.53 -18.49
CA LYS A 611 -29.25 -10.27 -19.24
C LYS A 611 -30.32 -9.60 -18.35
N PRO A 612 -31.24 -8.82 -18.91
CA PRO A 612 -32.39 -8.33 -18.17
C PRO A 612 -33.12 -9.45 -17.41
N GLY A 613 -33.38 -9.24 -16.13
CA GLY A 613 -33.95 -10.22 -15.21
C GLY A 613 -32.96 -10.99 -14.35
N ASP A 614 -31.68 -11.03 -14.72
CA ASP A 614 -30.64 -11.63 -13.89
C ASP A 614 -30.52 -10.88 -12.57
N THR A 615 -29.98 -11.57 -11.56
CA THR A 615 -29.70 -10.96 -10.25
C THR A 615 -28.20 -10.94 -9.96
N VAL A 616 -27.75 -9.86 -9.37
CA VAL A 616 -26.35 -9.68 -8.91
C VAL A 616 -26.35 -9.30 -7.44
N THR A 617 -25.32 -9.74 -6.73
CA THR A 617 -25.04 -9.29 -5.34
C THR A 617 -24.04 -8.14 -5.39
N ALA A 618 -24.36 -7.04 -4.73
CA ALA A 618 -23.48 -5.89 -4.60
C ALA A 618 -23.33 -5.46 -3.14
N ILE A 619 -22.20 -4.89 -2.80
CA ILE A 619 -21.89 -4.41 -1.47
C ILE A 619 -21.45 -2.95 -1.54
N GLY A 620 -21.86 -2.15 -0.60
CA GLY A 620 -21.47 -0.73 -0.53
C GLY A 620 -22.50 0.17 0.13
N PRO A 621 -22.49 1.48 -0.18
CA PRO A 621 -21.54 2.16 -1.09
C PRO A 621 -20.15 2.37 -0.50
N PHE A 622 -19.16 2.55 -1.37
CA PHE A 622 -17.78 2.90 -1.05
C PHE A 622 -17.33 4.06 -1.93
N GLY A 623 -16.26 4.78 -1.57
CA GLY A 623 -15.62 5.77 -2.42
C GLY A 623 -15.08 6.96 -1.64
N ASP A 624 -14.09 7.64 -2.23
CA ASP A 624 -13.48 8.87 -1.70
C ASP A 624 -13.40 9.96 -2.78
N PHE A 625 -13.87 9.67 -3.99
CA PHE A 625 -13.88 10.59 -5.12
C PHE A 625 -15.11 11.52 -5.04
N HIS A 626 -15.15 12.41 -4.02
CA HIS A 626 -16.30 13.25 -3.74
C HIS A 626 -16.10 14.71 -4.12
N ILE A 627 -17.22 15.41 -4.36
CA ILE A 627 -17.27 16.84 -4.58
C ILE A 627 -16.81 17.58 -3.31
N ARG A 628 -15.86 18.48 -3.45
CA ARG A 628 -15.38 19.28 -2.32
C ARG A 628 -16.35 20.42 -1.98
N PRO A 629 -16.58 20.70 -0.68
CA PRO A 629 -17.48 21.75 -0.24
C PRO A 629 -16.81 23.14 -0.32
N THR A 630 -16.39 23.56 -1.51
CA THR A 630 -15.78 24.86 -1.76
C THR A 630 -16.66 25.71 -2.68
N LYS A 631 -16.24 26.95 -2.94
CA LYS A 631 -16.91 27.83 -3.91
C LYS A 631 -16.09 28.05 -5.20
N LYS A 632 -15.02 27.25 -5.38
CA LYS A 632 -14.13 27.39 -6.54
C LYS A 632 -14.82 26.93 -7.81
N GLU A 633 -14.34 27.43 -8.94
CA GLU A 633 -14.66 26.90 -10.26
C GLU A 633 -14.23 25.43 -10.35
N MET A 634 -14.95 24.64 -11.14
CA MET A 634 -14.73 23.20 -11.30
C MET A 634 -14.53 22.86 -12.77
N VAL A 635 -13.45 22.14 -13.06
CA VAL A 635 -13.16 21.59 -14.39
C VAL A 635 -13.12 20.06 -14.29
N TYR A 636 -13.99 19.40 -15.03
CA TYR A 636 -14.06 17.96 -15.16
C TYR A 636 -13.38 17.54 -16.46
N ILE A 637 -12.49 16.54 -16.39
CA ILE A 637 -11.81 15.96 -17.56
C ILE A 637 -12.04 14.45 -17.54
N GLY A 638 -12.74 13.94 -18.55
CA GLY A 638 -13.17 12.54 -18.60
C GLY A 638 -12.85 11.83 -19.89
N GLY A 639 -12.85 10.49 -19.84
CA GLY A 639 -12.72 9.64 -21.02
C GLY A 639 -13.17 8.21 -20.78
N GLY A 640 -13.86 7.60 -21.75
CA GLY A 640 -14.34 6.22 -21.66
C GLY A 640 -15.27 5.99 -20.46
N SER A 641 -15.09 4.88 -19.74
CA SER A 641 -15.89 4.53 -18.55
C SER A 641 -15.75 5.48 -17.37
N GLY A 642 -14.73 6.36 -17.36
CA GLY A 642 -14.61 7.47 -16.40
C GLY A 642 -15.77 8.46 -16.46
N MET A 643 -16.64 8.36 -17.44
CA MET A 643 -17.93 9.02 -17.51
C MET A 643 -18.80 8.78 -16.26
N ALA A 644 -18.77 7.59 -15.68
CA ALA A 644 -19.71 7.19 -14.62
C ALA A 644 -19.70 8.14 -13.41
N PRO A 645 -18.61 8.29 -12.64
CA PRO A 645 -18.63 9.17 -11.47
C PRO A 645 -18.74 10.66 -11.83
N LEU A 646 -18.23 11.06 -13.01
CA LEU A 646 -18.33 12.46 -13.45
C LEU A 646 -19.77 12.84 -13.78
N ARG A 647 -20.54 11.92 -14.41
CA ARG A 647 -21.98 12.09 -14.63
C ARG A 647 -22.73 12.26 -13.30
N ALA A 648 -22.45 11.41 -12.32
CA ALA A 648 -23.07 11.48 -11.00
C ALA A 648 -22.78 12.85 -10.32
N HIS A 649 -21.53 13.31 -10.35
CA HIS A 649 -21.12 14.60 -9.82
C HIS A 649 -21.87 15.76 -10.48
N ILE A 650 -21.81 15.86 -11.81
CA ILE A 650 -22.38 16.97 -12.58
C ILE A 650 -23.90 17.01 -12.44
N SER A 651 -24.56 15.84 -12.54
CA SER A 651 -26.00 15.73 -12.30
C SER A 651 -26.39 16.24 -10.90
N HIS A 652 -25.66 15.81 -9.88
CA HIS A 652 -25.92 16.25 -8.50
C HIS A 652 -25.72 17.74 -8.31
N LEU A 653 -24.61 18.29 -8.80
CA LEU A 653 -24.30 19.71 -8.71
C LEU A 653 -25.36 20.60 -9.35
N LEU A 654 -25.80 20.26 -10.54
CA LEU A 654 -26.72 21.10 -11.32
C LEU A 654 -28.18 20.88 -10.95
N GLN A 655 -28.60 19.63 -10.83
CA GLN A 655 -30.02 19.27 -10.69
C GLN A 655 -30.47 19.14 -9.24
N THR A 656 -29.58 18.73 -8.32
CA THR A 656 -29.90 18.52 -6.89
C THR A 656 -29.43 19.70 -6.03
N GLU A 657 -28.12 19.99 -6.04
CA GLU A 657 -27.53 21.08 -5.24
C GLU A 657 -27.86 22.45 -5.84
N LYS A 658 -28.10 22.54 -7.13
CA LYS A 658 -28.32 23.79 -7.89
C LYS A 658 -27.22 24.80 -7.67
N THR A 659 -25.97 24.31 -7.78
CA THR A 659 -24.78 25.10 -7.51
C THR A 659 -24.67 26.35 -8.40
N ALA A 660 -24.21 27.46 -7.83
CA ALA A 660 -23.86 28.65 -8.58
C ALA A 660 -22.40 28.65 -9.09
N ARG A 661 -21.64 27.61 -8.80
CA ARG A 661 -20.24 27.46 -9.24
C ARG A 661 -20.19 27.37 -10.76
N LYS A 662 -19.15 27.92 -11.36
CA LYS A 662 -18.85 27.65 -12.76
C LYS A 662 -18.32 26.23 -12.90
N VAL A 663 -18.91 25.45 -13.78
CA VAL A 663 -18.59 24.03 -14.03
C VAL A 663 -18.35 23.84 -15.53
N SER A 664 -17.25 23.22 -15.90
CA SER A 664 -17.02 22.80 -17.28
C SER A 664 -16.66 21.31 -17.33
N TYR A 665 -17.17 20.60 -18.32
CA TYR A 665 -16.89 19.19 -18.55
C TYR A 665 -16.25 18.99 -19.93
N TRP A 666 -15.05 18.45 -19.94
CA TRP A 666 -14.24 18.17 -21.10
C TRP A 666 -14.14 16.66 -21.27
N TYR A 667 -14.80 16.13 -22.28
CA TYR A 667 -14.86 14.68 -22.53
C TYR A 667 -14.10 14.32 -23.79
N GLY A 668 -13.16 13.36 -23.68
CA GLY A 668 -12.37 12.82 -24.78
C GLY A 668 -12.83 11.44 -25.21
N ALA A 669 -13.11 11.28 -26.50
CA ALA A 669 -13.36 9.99 -27.14
C ALA A 669 -12.38 9.76 -28.28
N ARG A 670 -12.32 8.53 -28.84
CA ARG A 670 -11.47 8.25 -30.02
C ARG A 670 -12.14 8.69 -31.29
N SER A 671 -13.37 8.21 -31.51
CA SER A 671 -14.20 8.46 -32.68
C SER A 671 -15.63 8.72 -32.23
N LYS A 672 -16.50 9.09 -33.16
CA LYS A 672 -17.90 9.41 -32.87
C LYS A 672 -18.67 8.23 -32.27
N GLN A 673 -18.33 6.99 -32.67
CA GLN A 673 -18.90 5.75 -32.17
C GLN A 673 -18.61 5.51 -30.66
N GLU A 674 -17.61 6.17 -30.10
CA GLU A 674 -17.23 6.04 -28.69
C GLU A 674 -17.85 7.12 -27.79
N ILE A 675 -18.70 8.00 -28.35
CA ILE A 675 -19.41 9.03 -27.61
C ILE A 675 -20.69 8.44 -27.02
N PHE A 676 -21.00 8.82 -25.79
CA PHE A 676 -22.29 8.50 -25.15
C PHE A 676 -22.64 9.55 -24.08
N TYR A 677 -23.91 9.76 -23.82
CA TYR A 677 -24.49 10.80 -22.98
C TYR A 677 -24.25 12.25 -23.46
N ASP A 678 -23.83 12.46 -24.70
CA ASP A 678 -23.68 13.82 -25.29
C ASP A 678 -24.98 14.61 -25.24
N ASP A 679 -26.08 14.05 -25.76
CA ASP A 679 -27.41 14.66 -25.68
C ASP A 679 -27.79 15.08 -24.24
N TYR A 680 -27.43 14.24 -23.25
CA TYR A 680 -27.71 14.53 -21.85
C TYR A 680 -26.94 15.76 -21.34
N PHE A 681 -25.64 15.85 -21.64
CA PHE A 681 -24.81 16.98 -21.21
C PHE A 681 -25.09 18.26 -22.02
N GLU A 682 -25.41 18.15 -23.29
CA GLU A 682 -25.83 19.28 -24.11
C GLU A 682 -27.13 19.88 -23.58
N LYS A 683 -28.10 19.04 -23.20
CA LYS A 683 -29.32 19.48 -22.54
C LYS A 683 -29.03 20.20 -21.22
N LEU A 684 -28.16 19.63 -20.38
CA LEU A 684 -27.76 20.29 -19.12
C LEU A 684 -27.09 21.65 -19.38
N ALA A 685 -26.24 21.75 -20.40
CA ALA A 685 -25.59 23.01 -20.76
C ALA A 685 -26.60 24.07 -21.26
N ALA A 686 -27.64 23.65 -21.94
CA ALA A 686 -28.73 24.54 -22.36
C ALA A 686 -29.60 25.04 -21.18
N GLU A 687 -29.80 24.20 -20.16
CA GLU A 687 -30.64 24.47 -18.99
C GLU A 687 -29.89 25.25 -17.89
N HIS A 688 -28.54 25.15 -17.82
CA HIS A 688 -27.72 25.70 -16.75
C HIS A 688 -26.63 26.63 -17.29
N PRO A 689 -26.78 27.95 -17.26
CA PRO A 689 -25.85 28.93 -17.88
C PRO A 689 -24.45 28.93 -17.21
N ASN A 690 -24.30 28.32 -16.04
CA ASN A 690 -23.04 28.16 -15.34
C ASN A 690 -22.34 26.81 -15.67
N PHE A 691 -22.88 26.03 -16.59
CA PHE A 691 -22.31 24.76 -17.06
C PHE A 691 -21.97 24.82 -18.53
N SER A 692 -20.82 24.25 -18.91
CA SER A 692 -20.44 24.03 -20.32
C SER A 692 -19.94 22.62 -20.55
N PHE A 693 -20.29 22.04 -21.67
CA PHE A 693 -19.86 20.73 -22.11
C PHE A 693 -19.02 20.84 -23.38
N HIS A 694 -17.88 20.17 -23.40
CA HIS A 694 -16.92 20.19 -24.52
C HIS A 694 -16.49 18.76 -24.85
N LEU A 695 -16.64 18.39 -26.11
CA LEU A 695 -16.33 17.07 -26.65
C LEU A 695 -15.17 17.16 -27.63
N ALA A 696 -14.19 16.26 -27.50
CA ALA A 696 -13.07 16.16 -28.43
C ALA A 696 -12.82 14.73 -28.91
N LEU A 697 -12.46 14.57 -30.18
CA LEU A 697 -12.08 13.31 -30.75
C LEU A 697 -10.57 13.24 -31.03
N SER A 698 -9.91 12.20 -30.48
CA SER A 698 -8.46 12.02 -30.69
C SER A 698 -8.08 11.30 -31.99
N SER A 699 -9.03 10.55 -32.58
CA SER A 699 -8.83 9.79 -33.81
C SER A 699 -10.16 9.62 -34.54
N PRO A 700 -10.78 10.71 -35.01
CA PRO A 700 -12.03 10.65 -35.75
C PRO A 700 -11.86 9.82 -37.02
N LEU A 701 -12.86 9.02 -37.36
CA LEU A 701 -12.89 8.26 -38.58
C LEU A 701 -13.34 9.16 -39.74
N PRO A 702 -12.94 8.88 -41.00
CA PRO A 702 -13.39 9.67 -42.14
C PRO A 702 -14.92 9.78 -42.25
N GLU A 703 -15.63 8.71 -41.92
CA GLU A 703 -17.11 8.64 -41.90
C GLU A 703 -17.74 9.44 -40.74
N ASP A 704 -17.01 9.80 -39.72
CA ASP A 704 -17.53 10.61 -38.62
C ASP A 704 -17.90 12.03 -39.07
N ASN A 705 -17.31 12.52 -40.16
CA ASN A 705 -17.46 13.90 -40.64
C ASN A 705 -17.37 14.91 -39.48
N TRP A 706 -16.32 14.73 -38.65
CA TRP A 706 -16.16 15.50 -37.40
C TRP A 706 -15.58 16.89 -37.70
N ASP A 707 -16.31 17.93 -37.30
CA ASP A 707 -15.94 19.36 -37.42
C ASP A 707 -15.72 20.03 -36.04
N GLY A 708 -15.82 19.25 -34.94
CA GLY A 708 -15.59 19.72 -33.59
C GLY A 708 -14.10 19.67 -33.17
N LEU A 709 -13.87 19.75 -31.83
CA LEU A 709 -12.51 19.75 -31.29
C LEU A 709 -11.79 18.43 -31.57
N GLY A 710 -10.55 18.51 -32.00
CA GLY A 710 -9.68 17.36 -32.33
C GLY A 710 -8.42 17.32 -31.46
N GLY A 711 -7.97 16.12 -31.08
CA GLY A 711 -6.78 15.90 -30.28
C GLY A 711 -7.03 15.22 -28.94
N PHE A 712 -5.97 15.04 -28.17
CA PHE A 712 -6.09 14.47 -26.80
C PHE A 712 -6.72 15.48 -25.88
N ILE A 713 -7.66 15.02 -25.03
CA ILE A 713 -8.49 15.92 -24.21
C ILE A 713 -7.69 16.86 -23.31
N HIS A 714 -6.54 16.43 -22.78
CA HIS A 714 -5.69 17.29 -21.95
C HIS A 714 -5.04 18.43 -22.73
N GLU A 715 -4.72 18.23 -24.02
CA GLU A 715 -4.24 19.30 -24.91
C GLU A 715 -5.40 20.21 -25.30
N VAL A 716 -6.54 19.64 -25.64
CA VAL A 716 -7.73 20.41 -26.01
C VAL A 716 -8.20 21.35 -24.90
N VAL A 717 -8.26 20.87 -23.64
CA VAL A 717 -8.64 21.75 -22.51
C VAL A 717 -7.58 22.81 -22.24
N LEU A 718 -6.29 22.49 -22.45
CA LEU A 718 -5.21 23.46 -22.33
C LEU A 718 -5.38 24.59 -23.36
N ASP A 719 -5.45 24.24 -24.65
CA ASP A 719 -5.43 25.20 -25.76
C ASP A 719 -6.70 26.05 -25.85
N ASN A 720 -7.85 25.46 -25.48
CA ASN A 720 -9.14 26.15 -25.63
C ASN A 720 -9.68 26.80 -24.34
N TYR A 721 -9.00 26.58 -23.21
CA TYR A 721 -9.49 27.10 -21.94
C TYR A 721 -8.41 27.50 -20.95
N LEU A 722 -7.50 26.61 -20.57
CA LEU A 722 -6.60 26.83 -19.44
C LEU A 722 -5.43 27.75 -19.75
N ALA A 723 -4.95 27.79 -21.01
CA ALA A 723 -3.81 28.62 -21.41
C ALA A 723 -4.14 30.13 -21.28
N GLU A 724 -5.39 30.50 -21.52
CA GLU A 724 -5.86 31.91 -21.41
C GLU A 724 -6.60 32.21 -20.09
N HIS A 725 -6.74 31.18 -19.21
CA HIS A 725 -7.46 31.37 -17.96
C HIS A 725 -6.64 32.23 -16.97
N PRO A 726 -7.21 33.30 -16.38
CA PRO A 726 -6.48 34.26 -15.56
C PRO A 726 -5.88 33.62 -14.27
N ASN A 727 -6.44 32.54 -13.77
CA ASN A 727 -5.99 31.89 -12.57
C ASN A 727 -6.27 30.36 -12.58
N PRO A 728 -5.55 29.55 -13.38
CA PRO A 728 -5.74 28.10 -13.41
C PRO A 728 -5.50 27.43 -12.03
N ALA A 729 -4.58 27.98 -11.23
CA ALA A 729 -4.29 27.51 -9.88
C ALA A 729 -5.42 27.78 -8.87
N GLY A 730 -6.47 28.51 -9.25
CA GLY A 730 -7.67 28.73 -8.44
C GLY A 730 -8.79 27.72 -8.67
N ILE A 731 -8.66 26.84 -9.66
CA ILE A 731 -9.69 25.89 -10.11
C ILE A 731 -9.56 24.57 -9.34
N GLU A 732 -10.67 23.85 -9.17
CA GLU A 732 -10.71 22.45 -8.75
C GLU A 732 -10.91 21.53 -9.96
N PHE A 733 -10.07 20.52 -10.07
CA PHE A 733 -10.10 19.57 -11.17
C PHE A 733 -10.56 18.19 -10.71
N TYR A 734 -11.43 17.58 -11.51
CA TYR A 734 -11.96 16.23 -11.29
C TYR A 734 -11.67 15.39 -12.54
N LEU A 735 -10.77 14.40 -12.40
CA LEU A 735 -10.28 13.59 -13.51
C LEU A 735 -10.77 12.15 -13.36
N CYS A 736 -11.35 11.57 -14.43
CA CYS A 736 -11.69 10.15 -14.41
C CYS A 736 -11.60 9.54 -15.82
N GLY A 737 -10.90 8.41 -15.93
CA GLY A 737 -10.72 7.73 -17.20
C GLY A 737 -9.41 6.93 -17.30
N PRO A 738 -8.92 6.66 -18.54
CA PRO A 738 -7.72 5.85 -18.74
C PRO A 738 -6.49 6.42 -18.02
N PRO A 739 -5.62 5.56 -17.43
CA PRO A 739 -4.45 5.99 -16.68
C PRO A 739 -3.52 6.94 -17.46
N GLN A 740 -3.36 6.73 -18.77
CA GLN A 740 -2.54 7.61 -19.60
C GLN A 740 -3.11 9.03 -19.70
N MET A 741 -4.44 9.16 -19.86
CA MET A 741 -5.14 10.46 -19.89
C MET A 741 -4.98 11.19 -18.54
N ILE A 742 -5.20 10.50 -17.43
CA ILE A 742 -5.05 11.08 -16.09
C ILE A 742 -3.62 11.57 -15.87
N ARG A 743 -2.61 10.74 -16.19
CA ARG A 743 -1.19 11.15 -16.07
C ARG A 743 -0.85 12.36 -16.93
N ALA A 744 -1.33 12.41 -18.18
CA ALA A 744 -1.10 13.53 -19.07
C ALA A 744 -1.78 14.81 -18.57
N SER A 745 -3.04 14.71 -18.12
CA SER A 745 -3.78 15.85 -17.53
C SER A 745 -3.10 16.34 -16.25
N LYS A 746 -2.70 15.46 -15.33
CA LYS A 746 -1.97 15.84 -14.09
C LYS A 746 -0.64 16.54 -14.40
N LYS A 747 0.08 16.08 -15.41
CA LYS A 747 1.34 16.72 -15.85
C LYS A 747 1.07 18.13 -16.36
N MET A 748 0.11 18.31 -17.25
CA MET A 748 -0.31 19.61 -17.81
C MET A 748 -0.75 20.56 -16.69
N LEU A 749 -1.60 20.13 -15.75
CA LEU A 749 -2.08 20.94 -14.64
C LEU A 749 -0.93 21.38 -13.72
N LYS A 750 0.05 20.54 -13.50
CA LYS A 750 1.24 20.88 -12.71
C LYS A 750 2.10 21.95 -13.40
N GLU A 751 2.22 21.90 -14.72
CA GLU A 751 2.94 22.90 -15.51
C GLU A 751 2.22 24.29 -15.44
N LEU A 752 0.90 24.30 -15.25
CA LEU A 752 0.09 25.51 -15.01
C LEU A 752 0.11 25.98 -13.54
N GLY A 753 0.90 25.35 -12.66
CA GLY A 753 1.02 25.74 -11.25
C GLY A 753 -0.16 25.28 -10.37
N VAL A 754 -1.01 24.37 -10.85
CA VAL A 754 -2.10 23.80 -10.05
C VAL A 754 -1.51 22.87 -8.98
N ASN A 755 -1.96 23.06 -7.73
CA ASN A 755 -1.51 22.23 -6.62
C ASN A 755 -2.19 20.86 -6.67
N ASP A 756 -1.43 19.78 -6.41
CA ASP A 756 -1.94 18.40 -6.38
C ASP A 756 -3.18 18.26 -5.48
N GLY A 757 -3.24 19.01 -4.38
CA GLY A 757 -4.41 19.09 -3.52
C GLY A 757 -5.68 19.63 -4.17
N GLN A 758 -5.66 20.15 -5.39
CA GLN A 758 -6.83 20.67 -6.14
C GLN A 758 -7.25 19.70 -7.26
N VAL A 759 -6.52 18.62 -7.46
CA VAL A 759 -6.78 17.62 -8.49
C VAL A 759 -7.29 16.34 -7.82
N MET A 760 -8.59 16.10 -7.92
CA MET A 760 -9.23 14.85 -7.51
C MET A 760 -9.28 13.93 -8.73
N TYR A 761 -8.95 12.66 -8.55
CA TYR A 761 -8.99 11.71 -9.67
C TYR A 761 -9.34 10.29 -9.22
N ASP A 762 -9.90 9.54 -10.15
CA ASP A 762 -10.20 8.11 -10.02
C ASP A 762 -9.70 7.40 -11.31
N GLU A 763 -8.88 6.35 -11.14
CA GLU A 763 -8.24 5.58 -12.22
C GLU A 763 -8.89 4.20 -12.34
N PHE A 764 -9.17 3.73 -13.56
CA PHE A 764 -9.71 2.38 -13.83
C PHE A 764 -8.74 1.53 -14.63
#